data_ebe067c106c256014a7ad683b9cb514c
#
_entry.id   ebe067c106c256014a7ad683b9cb514c
#
_cell.length_a   1.000
_cell.length_b   1.000
_cell.length_c   1.000
_cell.angle_alpha   90.00
_cell.angle_beta   90.00
_cell.angle_gamma   90.00
#
_symmetry.space_group_name_H-M   'P 1'
#
loop_
_entity.id
_entity.type
_entity.pdbx_description
1 polymer ?
#
loop_
_entity_poly.entity_id
_entity_poly.type
_entity_poly.pdbx_seq_one_letter_code
_entity_poly.pdbx_strand_id
1 'polypeptide(L)'
;MYSRLRTRNSQLKCVSYTYGTSTIPRYEQTLYFTDTTIAMRITSYLLNLDEVGLNDLDMVGGKNASLGEMLQHLTKLGINIPGGFVITVNAYREFLRANDLEERIKDIVNAIDYNDIESLRRGGLQVRTLVKNSKFPRELSEAIIEKYYELSKGYGQDQTDVAVRSSATAEDLPDASFAGQQETYLNVRGPASLINSVRNCFASLFTDRAISYRQSFGYDHFDIGLSVCVQKMVRSDLAASGVAFSLDTESGFKNVVVINASFGLGEMIVQGSVSPDEYIVFKPTLKEGYKSVIEKKLGNKDRMMVYGDNPDERVQIIPVEKPLQQRYCLTNDRILQLAEWVVKIEEYYSDLKKRWCPMDVEWAVDGLSKELFIVQARPETIHSQKDHSKISGYLIDESTPRTPLFKGIAVGDKIATGKVSILYSLDKRVNEGHEFKAGDVLVTDMTDPDWEPIMKKASAIITNKGGRTCHAAIVARELGVPAIVGCGNATELLSDGQLITASCCEGDDGIIYEGEIPFRKTETDLNDLPSLKTPIMLNVASPSLAFRFSHLPNAGVGLAREEFIINNYIQVHPLALMKHQELNDKELSATIKKMTAGFDNEEDFFIKRLSYGIARIAAAFYPNKVIVRFSDFKSNEYYNLLGGKYFEPHEENPMIGWRGASRYYSEKYKPAFGMECKAIKRVREDMGLKNVVVMIPFCRTVEELHKVTGVMKEFGLERGDNGLEIFLMAEIPSNIILADEFSKHIDGFSIGSNDLTQLTLGLDRDSALVAHLYNERNPAVKTMLRMLIQIAKKNKVKVGICGQGPSDFPDFAQFLVEEGIDSISVTPDSVIKTIRAISAVEKNK
;
A
#
# COMPACT_ATOMS: atom_id res chain seq x y z
N MET A 1 24.39 6.88 -46.84
CA MET A 1 24.56 8.11 -47.61
C MET A 1 24.59 9.29 -46.62
N TYR A 2 25.75 9.42 -45.98
CA TYR A 2 26.08 10.49 -45.04
C TYR A 2 26.90 11.51 -45.84
N SER A 3 26.50 12.75 -45.88
CA SER A 3 27.37 13.92 -45.90
C SER A 3 26.58 15.16 -46.38
N ARG A 4 26.68 16.20 -45.64
CA ARG A 4 26.40 17.62 -45.91
C ARG A 4 25.26 18.17 -45.07
N LEU A 5 25.66 18.75 -43.96
CA LEU A 5 25.28 20.10 -43.53
C LEU A 5 26.25 20.54 -42.38
N ARG A 6 27.32 21.17 -42.83
CA ARG A 6 28.21 21.98 -41.96
C ARG A 6 28.05 23.44 -42.37
N THR A 7 28.02 24.29 -41.35
CA THR A 7 28.36 25.73 -41.32
C THR A 7 27.32 26.71 -41.84
N ARG A 8 26.70 27.41 -40.88
CA ARG A 8 26.53 28.85 -40.97
C ARG A 8 26.95 29.53 -39.64
N ASN A 9 27.95 30.38 -39.74
CA ASN A 9 28.56 31.16 -38.69
C ASN A 9 27.57 32.13 -38.03
N SER A 10 27.55 32.13 -36.71
CA SER A 10 26.99 33.21 -35.91
C SER A 10 27.95 34.39 -35.90
N GLN A 11 27.59 35.51 -36.49
CA GLN A 11 28.32 36.79 -36.29
C GLN A 11 27.82 37.45 -35.00
N LEU A 12 28.67 37.53 -34.01
CA LEU A 12 28.50 38.35 -32.82
C LEU A 12 28.82 39.80 -33.18
N LYS A 13 27.89 40.76 -33.01
CA LYS A 13 28.18 42.20 -32.99
C LYS A 13 28.23 42.68 -31.54
N CYS A 14 29.40 43.13 -31.13
CA CYS A 14 29.59 43.91 -29.89
C CYS A 14 29.21 45.36 -30.13
N VAL A 15 28.30 45.91 -29.30
CA VAL A 15 28.08 47.35 -29.18
C VAL A 15 28.50 47.76 -27.79
N SER A 16 29.48 48.64 -27.70
CA SER A 16 29.99 49.21 -26.42
C SER A 16 29.34 50.54 -26.14
N TYR A 17 28.71 50.68 -24.96
CA TYR A 17 28.30 51.98 -24.42
C TYR A 17 29.19 52.30 -23.20
N THR A 18 29.87 53.44 -23.25
CA THR A 18 30.69 53.98 -22.14
C THR A 18 29.86 54.95 -21.31
N TYR A 19 29.62 54.59 -20.03
CA TYR A 19 29.34 55.56 -18.98
C TYR A 19 30.11 55.11 -17.71
N GLY A 20 31.09 55.92 -17.31
CA GLY A 20 31.70 56.01 -15.97
C GLY A 20 32.16 54.72 -15.29
N THR A 21 33.47 54.41 -15.46
CA THR A 21 34.35 53.68 -14.51
C THR A 21 33.96 52.28 -14.03
N SER A 22 33.42 51.43 -14.87
CA SER A 22 33.61 49.95 -14.81
C SER A 22 32.96 49.28 -16.01
N THR A 23 33.77 48.76 -16.91
CA THR A 23 33.29 48.00 -18.10
C THR A 23 32.95 46.59 -17.68
N ILE A 24 31.62 46.24 -17.67
CA ILE A 24 31.11 44.87 -17.67
C ILE A 24 30.51 44.64 -19.05
N PRO A 25 30.93 43.65 -19.84
CA PRO A 25 30.28 43.34 -21.09
C PRO A 25 28.91 42.68 -20.84
N ARG A 26 27.84 43.35 -21.22
CA ARG A 26 26.51 42.72 -21.37
C ARG A 26 26.43 42.09 -22.75
N TYR A 27 26.19 40.78 -22.78
CA TYR A 27 25.77 40.07 -23.99
C TYR A 27 24.25 40.17 -24.11
N GLU A 28 23.75 40.95 -25.05
CA GLU A 28 22.38 40.85 -25.52
C GLU A 28 22.32 39.70 -26.54
N GLN A 29 21.73 38.56 -26.12
CA GLN A 29 21.32 37.54 -27.04
C GLN A 29 19.95 37.94 -27.61
N THR A 30 19.92 38.45 -28.82
CA THR A 30 18.69 38.54 -29.62
C THR A 30 18.44 37.14 -30.20
N LEU A 31 17.60 36.37 -29.49
CA LEU A 31 17.06 35.12 -29.98
C LEU A 31 16.09 35.44 -31.14
N TYR A 32 16.52 35.29 -32.36
CA TYR A 32 15.57 35.15 -33.47
C TYR A 32 14.97 33.74 -33.38
N PHE A 33 13.72 33.68 -32.87
CA PHE A 33 12.90 32.49 -32.96
C PHE A 33 12.58 32.22 -34.44
N THR A 34 13.29 31.31 -35.07
CA THR A 34 13.02 30.84 -36.43
C THR A 34 12.05 29.65 -36.43
N ASP A 35 11.43 29.32 -35.28
CA ASP A 35 10.47 28.23 -35.21
C ASP A 35 9.07 28.79 -35.00
N THR A 36 8.37 28.98 -36.10
CA THR A 36 6.97 29.38 -36.15
C THR A 36 6.05 28.49 -35.33
N THR A 37 6.44 27.26 -35.11
CA THR A 37 5.71 26.27 -34.30
C THR A 37 5.72 26.63 -32.81
N ILE A 38 6.85 27.11 -32.26
CA ILE A 38 6.95 27.53 -30.85
C ILE A 38 6.16 28.82 -30.61
N ALA A 39 6.28 29.78 -31.50
CA ALA A 39 5.54 31.05 -31.40
C ALA A 39 3.98 30.84 -31.51
N MET A 40 3.54 29.91 -32.35
CA MET A 40 2.11 29.53 -32.44
C MET A 40 1.61 28.80 -31.17
N ARG A 41 2.45 27.98 -30.52
CA ARG A 41 2.06 27.32 -29.27
C ARG A 41 1.81 28.29 -28.11
N ILE A 42 2.61 29.31 -27.97
CA ILE A 42 2.48 30.32 -26.90
C ILE A 42 1.16 31.12 -26.99
N THR A 43 0.59 31.25 -28.18
CA THR A 43 -0.68 31.98 -28.42
C THR A 43 -1.88 31.07 -28.55
N SER A 44 -1.72 29.75 -28.56
CA SER A 44 -2.82 28.79 -28.73
C SER A 44 -3.72 28.68 -27.49
N TYR A 45 -5.02 28.74 -27.67
CA TYR A 45 -6.03 28.50 -26.66
C TYR A 45 -6.39 27.02 -26.52
N LEU A 46 -6.12 26.21 -27.54
CA LEU A 46 -6.51 24.79 -27.63
C LEU A 46 -5.35 23.96 -28.20
N LEU A 47 -5.03 22.85 -27.55
CA LEU A 47 -4.01 21.88 -27.99
C LEU A 47 -4.58 20.48 -27.90
N ASN A 48 -4.16 19.55 -28.77
CA ASN A 48 -4.43 18.14 -28.57
C ASN A 48 -3.61 17.60 -27.40
N LEU A 49 -4.10 16.59 -26.69
CA LEU A 49 -3.35 15.98 -25.59
C LEU A 49 -2.02 15.35 -26.05
N ASP A 50 -1.94 14.83 -27.26
CA ASP A 50 -0.73 14.25 -27.86
C ASP A 50 0.28 15.30 -28.37
N GLU A 51 -0.04 16.58 -28.31
CA GLU A 51 0.85 17.71 -28.67
C GLU A 51 1.52 18.34 -27.43
N VAL A 52 1.11 17.99 -26.21
CA VAL A 52 1.62 18.58 -24.97
C VAL A 52 2.44 17.57 -24.17
N GLY A 53 3.37 18.06 -23.34
CA GLY A 53 4.22 17.24 -22.47
C GLY A 53 4.70 17.98 -21.25
N LEU A 54 5.65 17.40 -20.52
CA LEU A 54 6.15 17.97 -19.26
C LEU A 54 6.84 19.33 -19.40
N ASN A 55 7.23 19.72 -20.62
CA ASN A 55 7.79 21.05 -20.91
C ASN A 55 6.72 22.14 -21.01
N ASP A 56 5.45 21.78 -21.09
CA ASP A 56 4.33 22.71 -21.30
C ASP A 56 3.54 22.97 -20.01
N LEU A 57 4.10 22.65 -18.84
CA LEU A 57 3.46 22.68 -17.52
C LEU A 57 2.81 24.05 -17.22
N ASP A 58 3.48 25.15 -17.51
CA ASP A 58 2.97 26.51 -17.28
C ASP A 58 1.76 26.86 -18.15
N MET A 59 1.57 26.11 -19.23
CA MET A 59 0.49 26.34 -20.21
C MET A 59 -0.68 25.39 -20.01
N VAL A 60 -0.41 24.15 -19.56
CA VAL A 60 -1.45 23.09 -19.53
C VAL A 60 -1.66 22.49 -18.13
N GLY A 61 -0.86 22.86 -17.13
CA GLY A 61 -0.91 22.31 -15.78
C GLY A 61 -0.38 20.87 -15.67
N GLY A 62 -0.12 20.42 -14.44
CA GLY A 62 0.58 19.16 -14.17
C GLY A 62 -0.12 17.92 -14.73
N LYS A 63 -1.43 17.77 -14.49
CA LYS A 63 -2.20 16.60 -14.98
C LYS A 63 -2.19 16.47 -16.50
N ASN A 64 -2.39 17.57 -17.22
CA ASN A 64 -2.43 17.56 -18.68
C ASN A 64 -1.05 17.33 -19.30
N ALA A 65 -0.03 17.92 -18.72
CA ALA A 65 1.36 17.68 -19.11
C ALA A 65 1.74 16.20 -18.96
N SER A 66 1.36 15.57 -17.85
CA SER A 66 1.61 14.14 -17.61
C SER A 66 0.81 13.24 -18.57
N LEU A 67 -0.46 13.55 -18.83
CA LEU A 67 -1.28 12.79 -19.78
C LEU A 67 -0.71 12.87 -21.20
N GLY A 68 -0.30 14.05 -21.64
CA GLY A 68 0.31 14.23 -22.94
C GLY A 68 1.64 13.52 -23.10
N GLU A 69 2.49 13.61 -22.08
CA GLU A 69 3.76 12.87 -22.01
C GLU A 69 3.53 11.35 -22.16
N MET A 70 2.54 10.82 -21.44
CA MET A 70 2.18 9.40 -21.55
C MET A 70 1.65 9.04 -22.94
N LEU A 71 0.80 9.85 -23.54
CA LEU A 71 0.26 9.63 -24.90
C LEU A 71 1.38 9.57 -25.94
N GLN A 72 2.35 10.47 -25.89
CA GLN A 72 3.46 10.52 -26.83
C GLN A 72 4.42 9.33 -26.73
N HIS A 73 4.67 8.85 -25.51
CA HIS A 73 5.77 7.93 -25.22
C HIS A 73 5.32 6.52 -24.81
N LEU A 74 4.26 6.39 -24.02
CA LEU A 74 3.87 5.11 -23.43
C LEU A 74 2.86 4.31 -24.29
N THR A 75 2.10 4.96 -25.17
CA THR A 75 1.24 4.24 -26.14
C THR A 75 2.04 3.31 -27.04
N LYS A 76 3.27 3.69 -27.37
CA LYS A 76 4.22 2.85 -28.13
C LYS A 76 4.66 1.58 -27.37
N LEU A 77 4.50 1.56 -26.05
CA LEU A 77 4.78 0.43 -25.17
C LEU A 77 3.54 -0.46 -24.92
N GLY A 78 2.43 -0.19 -25.65
CA GLY A 78 1.18 -0.93 -25.55
C GLY A 78 0.29 -0.51 -24.37
N ILE A 79 0.47 0.71 -23.80
CA ILE A 79 -0.38 1.26 -22.75
C ILE A 79 -1.47 2.11 -23.40
N ASN A 80 -2.73 1.75 -23.17
CA ASN A 80 -3.86 2.52 -23.72
C ASN A 80 -4.16 3.74 -22.85
N ILE A 81 -4.24 4.90 -23.46
CA ILE A 81 -4.56 6.19 -22.82
C ILE A 81 -5.66 6.85 -23.64
N PRO A 82 -6.79 7.30 -23.02
CA PRO A 82 -7.85 7.96 -23.77
C PRO A 82 -7.37 9.30 -24.34
N GLY A 83 -7.68 9.57 -25.61
CA GLY A 83 -7.37 10.83 -26.25
C GLY A 83 -8.27 11.97 -25.78
N GLY A 84 -7.90 13.17 -26.16
CA GLY A 84 -8.64 14.39 -25.82
C GLY A 84 -7.93 15.65 -26.29
N PHE A 85 -8.35 16.79 -25.73
CA PHE A 85 -7.70 18.08 -25.96
C PHE A 85 -7.66 18.92 -24.69
N VAL A 86 -6.80 19.92 -24.69
CA VAL A 86 -6.57 20.83 -23.57
C VAL A 86 -7.04 22.24 -23.94
N ILE A 87 -7.79 22.85 -23.05
CA ILE A 87 -8.10 24.29 -23.03
C ILE A 87 -7.03 24.90 -22.13
N THR A 88 -6.15 25.71 -22.69
CA THR A 88 -4.91 26.15 -22.02
C THR A 88 -5.15 27.26 -20.98
N VAL A 89 -4.12 27.54 -20.17
CA VAL A 89 -4.11 28.69 -19.24
C VAL A 89 -4.35 30.02 -19.97
N ASN A 90 -3.88 30.14 -21.20
CA ASN A 90 -4.13 31.35 -22.01
C ASN A 90 -5.62 31.54 -22.32
N ALA A 91 -6.36 30.47 -22.57
CA ALA A 91 -7.81 30.53 -22.72
C ALA A 91 -8.54 30.95 -21.43
N TYR A 92 -8.09 30.47 -20.30
CA TYR A 92 -8.60 30.89 -18.99
C TYR A 92 -8.34 32.38 -18.73
N ARG A 93 -7.13 32.87 -18.96
CA ARG A 93 -6.78 34.29 -18.82
C ARG A 93 -7.59 35.15 -19.77
N GLU A 94 -7.79 34.73 -21.03
CA GLU A 94 -8.66 35.45 -21.99
C GLU A 94 -10.11 35.50 -21.50
N PHE A 95 -10.63 34.40 -20.91
CA PHE A 95 -11.98 34.42 -20.33
C PHE A 95 -12.10 35.42 -19.18
N LEU A 96 -11.10 35.51 -18.28
CA LEU A 96 -11.10 36.51 -17.20
C LEU A 96 -11.05 37.95 -17.76
N ARG A 97 -10.16 38.19 -18.70
CA ARG A 97 -9.96 39.52 -19.33
C ARG A 97 -11.21 40.00 -20.05
N ALA A 98 -11.82 39.14 -20.86
CA ALA A 98 -13.02 39.50 -21.66
C ALA A 98 -14.24 39.83 -20.80
N ASN A 99 -14.23 39.47 -19.51
CA ASN A 99 -15.32 39.74 -18.56
C ASN A 99 -14.93 40.71 -17.45
N ASP A 100 -13.75 41.33 -17.51
CA ASP A 100 -13.20 42.24 -16.49
C ASP A 100 -13.25 41.64 -15.07
N LEU A 101 -12.86 40.34 -14.94
CA LEU A 101 -12.98 39.58 -13.70
C LEU A 101 -11.80 39.74 -12.75
N GLU A 102 -10.60 39.99 -13.25
CA GLU A 102 -9.37 39.95 -12.43
C GLU A 102 -9.44 40.91 -11.22
N GLU A 103 -9.70 42.22 -11.47
CA GLU A 103 -9.76 43.19 -10.37
C GLU A 103 -10.97 42.94 -9.44
N ARG A 104 -12.11 42.54 -9.98
CA ARG A 104 -13.29 42.19 -9.18
C ARG A 104 -13.08 40.99 -8.26
N ILE A 105 -12.38 39.95 -8.74
CA ILE A 105 -12.01 38.78 -7.94
C ILE A 105 -10.99 39.18 -6.88
N LYS A 106 -10.00 39.98 -7.23
CA LYS A 106 -8.98 40.49 -6.33
C LYS A 106 -9.56 41.27 -5.15
N ASP A 107 -10.53 42.16 -5.43
CA ASP A 107 -11.22 42.88 -4.39
C ASP A 107 -11.96 41.96 -3.41
N ILE A 108 -12.65 40.96 -3.92
CA ILE A 108 -13.38 39.99 -3.07
C ILE A 108 -12.40 39.17 -2.23
N VAL A 109 -11.32 38.62 -2.82
CA VAL A 109 -10.39 37.75 -2.14
C VAL A 109 -9.59 38.52 -1.07
N ASN A 110 -9.20 39.75 -1.35
CA ASN A 110 -8.50 40.61 -0.39
C ASN A 110 -9.37 41.03 0.81
N ALA A 111 -10.70 40.97 0.66
CA ALA A 111 -11.64 41.28 1.76
C ALA A 111 -11.96 40.05 2.64
N ILE A 112 -11.40 38.86 2.35
CA ILE A 112 -11.62 37.65 3.14
C ILE A 112 -10.84 37.74 4.45
N ASP A 113 -11.53 37.55 5.59
CA ASP A 113 -10.86 37.19 6.85
C ASP A 113 -10.60 35.69 6.87
N TYR A 114 -9.36 35.27 6.70
CA TYR A 114 -8.93 33.87 6.63
C TYR A 114 -9.02 33.12 7.97
N ASN A 115 -9.22 33.83 9.07
CA ASN A 115 -9.46 33.24 10.40
C ASN A 115 -10.95 32.91 10.62
N ASP A 116 -11.85 33.51 9.83
CA ASP A 116 -13.28 33.27 9.87
C ASP A 116 -13.72 32.39 8.67
N ILE A 117 -14.16 31.15 8.96
CA ILE A 117 -14.62 30.18 7.96
C ILE A 117 -15.83 30.72 7.17
N GLU A 118 -16.74 31.48 7.82
CA GLU A 118 -17.92 32.06 7.15
C GLU A 118 -17.53 33.20 6.22
N SER A 119 -16.48 33.97 6.54
CA SER A 119 -15.92 34.97 5.64
C SER A 119 -15.31 34.31 4.41
N LEU A 120 -14.53 33.22 4.58
CA LEU A 120 -13.95 32.44 3.49
C LEU A 120 -15.03 31.86 2.57
N ARG A 121 -16.06 31.20 3.13
CA ARG A 121 -17.21 30.65 2.39
C ARG A 121 -17.94 31.70 1.55
N ARG A 122 -18.22 32.85 2.17
CA ARG A 122 -18.90 33.95 1.53
C ARG A 122 -18.10 34.53 0.34
N GLY A 123 -16.79 34.78 0.57
CA GLY A 123 -15.89 35.28 -0.47
C GLY A 123 -15.72 34.26 -1.61
N GLY A 124 -15.48 33.01 -1.30
CA GLY A 124 -15.37 31.93 -2.28
C GLY A 124 -16.64 31.76 -3.12
N LEU A 125 -17.82 31.77 -2.47
CA LEU A 125 -19.11 31.69 -3.16
C LEU A 125 -19.34 32.90 -4.10
N GLN A 126 -18.99 34.12 -3.65
CA GLN A 126 -19.11 35.32 -4.48
C GLN A 126 -18.26 35.24 -5.75
N VAL A 127 -16.98 34.80 -5.62
CA VAL A 127 -16.11 34.62 -6.78
C VAL A 127 -16.64 33.54 -7.73
N ARG A 128 -16.99 32.35 -7.18
CA ARG A 128 -17.54 31.25 -8.02
C ARG A 128 -18.82 31.68 -8.75
N THR A 129 -19.69 32.41 -8.09
CA THR A 129 -20.94 32.96 -8.71
C THR A 129 -20.63 33.95 -9.83
N LEU A 130 -19.61 34.80 -9.60
CA LEU A 130 -19.17 35.76 -10.60
C LEU A 130 -18.63 35.07 -11.87
N VAL A 131 -17.76 34.07 -11.70
CA VAL A 131 -17.21 33.27 -12.82
C VAL A 131 -18.32 32.50 -13.55
N LYS A 132 -19.21 31.80 -12.80
CA LYS A 132 -20.30 30.99 -13.37
C LYS A 132 -21.31 31.81 -14.18
N ASN A 133 -21.52 33.07 -13.82
CA ASN A 133 -22.45 33.97 -14.54
C ASN A 133 -21.81 34.71 -15.72
N SER A 134 -20.49 34.59 -15.89
CA SER A 134 -19.77 35.25 -16.99
C SER A 134 -19.93 34.52 -18.32
N LYS A 135 -19.87 35.24 -19.42
CA LYS A 135 -20.07 34.71 -20.78
C LYS A 135 -18.71 34.31 -21.38
N PHE A 136 -18.68 33.16 -22.04
CA PHE A 136 -17.53 32.84 -22.88
C PHE A 136 -17.40 33.80 -24.04
N PRO A 137 -16.18 34.26 -24.35
CA PRO A 137 -15.92 34.96 -25.62
C PRO A 137 -16.37 34.06 -26.77
N ARG A 138 -17.03 34.67 -27.77
CA ARG A 138 -17.66 33.92 -28.86
C ARG A 138 -16.66 33.05 -29.62
N GLU A 139 -15.51 33.61 -29.97
CA GLU A 139 -14.45 32.91 -30.72
C GLU A 139 -13.91 31.72 -29.94
N LEU A 140 -13.68 31.88 -28.64
CA LEU A 140 -13.21 30.82 -27.79
C LEU A 140 -14.24 29.69 -27.64
N SER A 141 -15.52 30.03 -27.48
CA SER A 141 -16.57 29.01 -27.35
C SER A 141 -16.78 28.23 -28.65
N GLU A 142 -16.73 28.89 -29.80
CA GLU A 142 -16.82 28.27 -31.13
C GLU A 142 -15.65 27.30 -31.36
N ALA A 143 -14.42 27.71 -31.03
CA ALA A 143 -13.24 26.88 -31.17
C ALA A 143 -13.27 25.62 -30.26
N ILE A 144 -13.72 25.74 -28.99
CA ILE A 144 -13.90 24.60 -28.08
C ILE A 144 -14.94 23.61 -28.65
N ILE A 145 -16.04 24.10 -29.18
CA ILE A 145 -17.10 23.27 -29.75
C ILE A 145 -16.61 22.56 -31.01
N GLU A 146 -15.88 23.23 -31.88
CA GLU A 146 -15.28 22.64 -33.08
C GLU A 146 -14.34 21.52 -32.71
N LYS A 147 -13.44 21.75 -31.74
CA LYS A 147 -12.50 20.73 -31.24
C LYS A 147 -13.18 19.52 -30.64
N TYR A 148 -14.29 19.72 -29.93
CA TYR A 148 -15.14 18.64 -29.41
C TYR A 148 -15.76 17.78 -30.52
N TYR A 149 -16.22 18.40 -31.60
CA TYR A 149 -16.74 17.63 -32.75
C TYR A 149 -15.64 16.89 -33.51
N GLU A 150 -14.43 17.45 -33.61
CA GLU A 150 -13.28 16.73 -34.15
C GLU A 150 -12.98 15.47 -33.31
N LEU A 151 -12.93 15.60 -32.00
CA LEU A 151 -12.75 14.50 -31.08
C LEU A 151 -13.86 13.45 -31.23
N SER A 152 -15.13 13.89 -31.26
CA SER A 152 -16.27 12.98 -31.42
C SER A 152 -16.21 12.19 -32.71
N LYS A 153 -15.86 12.85 -33.82
CA LYS A 153 -15.68 12.21 -35.14
C LYS A 153 -14.53 11.17 -35.11
N GLY A 154 -13.42 11.46 -34.39
CA GLY A 154 -12.31 10.55 -34.21
C GLY A 154 -12.73 9.23 -33.54
N TYR A 155 -13.74 9.29 -32.66
CA TYR A 155 -14.34 8.12 -32.01
C TYR A 155 -15.59 7.56 -32.72
N GLY A 156 -15.91 8.05 -33.94
CA GLY A 156 -17.06 7.60 -34.74
C GLY A 156 -18.42 7.95 -34.13
N GLN A 157 -18.50 9.02 -33.37
CA GLN A 157 -19.71 9.49 -32.67
C GLN A 157 -20.01 10.94 -33.02
N ASP A 158 -21.30 11.31 -32.99
CA ASP A 158 -21.71 12.71 -33.20
C ASP A 158 -21.40 13.60 -32.00
N GLN A 159 -21.60 13.04 -30.78
CA GLN A 159 -21.35 13.70 -29.51
C GLN A 159 -20.81 12.66 -28.52
N THR A 160 -19.50 12.55 -28.47
CA THR A 160 -18.85 11.59 -27.54
C THR A 160 -18.97 12.04 -26.09
N ASP A 161 -19.04 11.08 -25.18
CA ASP A 161 -18.97 11.31 -23.74
C ASP A 161 -17.54 11.66 -23.32
N VAL A 162 -17.39 12.74 -22.58
CA VAL A 162 -16.09 13.22 -22.11
C VAL A 162 -16.07 13.49 -20.61
N ALA A 163 -14.89 13.36 -20.02
CA ALA A 163 -14.57 13.92 -18.72
C ALA A 163 -13.97 15.32 -18.93
N VAL A 164 -14.47 16.30 -18.19
CA VAL A 164 -13.95 17.68 -18.20
C VAL A 164 -13.27 17.91 -16.85
N ARG A 165 -11.93 18.01 -16.89
CA ARG A 165 -11.07 17.97 -15.68
C ARG A 165 -10.20 19.21 -15.60
N SER A 166 -10.13 19.83 -14.44
CA SER A 166 -9.21 20.95 -14.18
C SER A 166 -7.76 20.45 -14.01
N SER A 167 -6.80 21.26 -14.43
CA SER A 167 -5.37 21.06 -14.26
C SER A 167 -4.70 22.39 -13.97
N ALA A 168 -4.25 22.62 -12.75
CA ALA A 168 -3.60 23.87 -12.34
C ALA A 168 -2.10 23.81 -12.58
N THR A 169 -1.48 24.98 -12.80
CA THR A 169 -0.03 25.10 -13.00
C THR A 169 0.78 24.82 -11.73
N ALA A 170 0.16 24.98 -10.56
CA ALA A 170 0.78 24.66 -9.26
C ALA A 170 0.40 23.25 -8.76
N GLU A 171 -0.25 22.42 -9.55
CA GLU A 171 -0.59 21.06 -9.22
C GLU A 171 0.64 20.15 -9.41
N ASP A 172 0.87 19.24 -8.46
CA ASP A 172 2.01 18.30 -8.44
C ASP A 172 3.40 18.96 -8.25
N LEU A 173 3.48 20.10 -7.54
CA LEU A 173 4.74 20.67 -7.11
C LEU A 173 5.40 19.78 -6.03
N PRO A 174 6.76 19.70 -5.98
CA PRO A 174 7.47 18.84 -5.03
C PRO A 174 7.15 19.08 -3.56
N ASP A 175 6.82 20.33 -3.20
CA ASP A 175 6.63 20.77 -1.82
C ASP A 175 5.15 21.05 -1.47
N ALA A 176 4.26 20.93 -2.43
CA ALA A 176 2.84 21.26 -2.23
C ALA A 176 1.93 20.46 -3.19
N SER A 177 1.12 19.58 -2.63
CA SER A 177 0.12 18.82 -3.40
C SER A 177 -1.22 19.55 -3.42
N PHE A 178 -1.64 19.99 -4.61
CA PHE A 178 -2.99 20.53 -4.86
C PHE A 178 -4.03 19.44 -5.07
N ALA A 179 -3.70 18.19 -4.70
CA ALA A 179 -4.57 17.04 -4.93
C ALA A 179 -5.96 17.22 -4.28
N GLY A 180 -7.01 16.90 -5.02
CA GLY A 180 -8.39 16.98 -4.53
C GLY A 180 -8.96 18.38 -4.38
N GLN A 181 -8.22 19.43 -4.71
CA GLN A 181 -8.69 20.83 -4.53
C GLN A 181 -9.66 21.32 -5.63
N GLN A 182 -9.77 20.59 -6.73
CA GLN A 182 -10.46 21.02 -7.94
C GLN A 182 -11.50 20.00 -8.41
N GLU A 183 -12.43 20.44 -9.29
CA GLU A 183 -13.57 19.64 -9.70
C GLU A 183 -13.35 18.91 -11.03
N THR A 184 -13.99 17.73 -11.18
CA THR A 184 -14.06 16.93 -12.39
C THR A 184 -15.54 16.71 -12.75
N TYR A 185 -15.89 16.85 -14.02
CA TYR A 185 -17.24 16.64 -14.54
C TYR A 185 -17.24 15.43 -15.46
N LEU A 186 -17.89 14.35 -15.05
CA LEU A 186 -17.97 13.09 -15.79
C LEU A 186 -19.22 13.04 -16.68
N ASN A 187 -19.18 12.19 -17.71
CA ASN A 187 -20.29 11.96 -18.66
C ASN A 187 -20.87 13.28 -19.25
N VAL A 188 -19.97 14.16 -19.65
CA VAL A 188 -20.36 15.40 -20.31
C VAL A 188 -20.63 15.12 -21.80
N ARG A 189 -21.81 15.50 -22.29
CA ARG A 189 -22.20 15.32 -23.70
C ARG A 189 -22.82 16.61 -24.28
N GLY A 190 -22.44 16.89 -25.49
CA GLY A 190 -22.95 18.03 -26.27
C GLY A 190 -22.31 19.37 -25.93
N PRO A 191 -22.38 20.34 -26.88
CA PRO A 191 -21.66 21.60 -26.78
C PRO A 191 -22.05 22.46 -25.58
N ALA A 192 -23.35 22.57 -25.27
CA ALA A 192 -23.83 23.41 -24.18
C ALA A 192 -23.34 22.86 -22.80
N SER A 193 -23.43 21.54 -22.62
CA SER A 193 -22.95 20.87 -21.40
C SER A 193 -21.43 20.99 -21.26
N LEU A 194 -20.68 20.89 -22.38
CA LEU A 194 -19.24 21.06 -22.39
C LEU A 194 -18.84 22.48 -21.95
N ILE A 195 -19.36 23.53 -22.59
CA ILE A 195 -19.02 24.92 -22.24
C ILE A 195 -19.38 25.24 -20.79
N ASN A 196 -20.51 24.72 -20.30
CA ASN A 196 -20.89 24.90 -18.90
C ASN A 196 -19.91 24.18 -17.92
N SER A 197 -19.46 22.98 -18.26
CA SER A 197 -18.48 22.22 -17.46
C SER A 197 -17.12 22.92 -17.43
N VAL A 198 -16.67 23.45 -18.57
CA VAL A 198 -15.40 24.22 -18.64
C VAL A 198 -15.49 25.48 -17.75
N ARG A 199 -16.65 26.21 -17.81
CA ARG A 199 -16.88 27.38 -16.95
C ARG A 199 -16.84 26.98 -15.45
N ASN A 200 -17.44 25.87 -15.11
CA ASN A 200 -17.44 25.36 -13.74
C ASN A 200 -16.03 24.93 -13.30
N CYS A 201 -15.20 24.33 -14.19
CA CYS A 201 -13.78 24.08 -13.90
C CYS A 201 -13.04 25.40 -13.61
N PHE A 202 -13.27 26.47 -14.39
CA PHE A 202 -12.65 27.77 -14.10
C PHE A 202 -13.06 28.30 -12.73
N ALA A 203 -14.35 28.16 -12.36
CA ALA A 203 -14.84 28.55 -11.05
C ALA A 203 -14.23 27.72 -9.90
N SER A 204 -13.86 26.47 -10.14
CA SER A 204 -13.32 25.57 -9.11
C SER A 204 -11.96 26.00 -8.55
N LEU A 205 -11.22 26.85 -9.26
CA LEU A 205 -9.99 27.46 -8.75
C LEU A 205 -10.25 28.32 -7.51
N PHE A 206 -11.49 28.74 -7.29
CA PHE A 206 -11.92 29.57 -6.16
C PHE A 206 -12.89 28.83 -5.23
N THR A 207 -12.72 27.52 -5.07
CA THR A 207 -13.31 26.79 -3.93
C THR A 207 -12.70 27.28 -2.64
N ASP A 208 -13.44 27.18 -1.54
CA ASP A 208 -13.02 27.66 -0.22
C ASP A 208 -11.68 27.02 0.17
N ARG A 209 -11.52 25.73 -0.10
CA ARG A 209 -10.28 24.95 0.12
C ARG A 209 -9.12 25.45 -0.75
N ALA A 210 -9.35 25.70 -2.05
CA ALA A 210 -8.31 26.17 -2.96
C ALA A 210 -7.82 27.59 -2.61
N ILE A 211 -8.72 28.46 -2.14
CA ILE A 211 -8.37 29.79 -1.63
C ILE A 211 -7.56 29.67 -0.34
N SER A 212 -8.05 28.89 0.65
CA SER A 212 -7.37 28.66 1.92
C SER A 212 -5.98 28.04 1.74
N TYR A 213 -5.85 27.07 0.84
CA TYR A 213 -4.58 26.41 0.54
C TYR A 213 -3.54 27.42 0.00
N ARG A 214 -3.90 28.20 -1.06
CA ARG A 214 -3.01 29.22 -1.61
C ARG A 214 -2.55 30.22 -0.55
N GLN A 215 -3.47 30.68 0.28
CA GLN A 215 -3.16 31.60 1.38
C GLN A 215 -2.18 30.96 2.40
N SER A 216 -2.39 29.70 2.76
CA SER A 216 -1.53 29.00 3.73
C SER A 216 -0.11 28.80 3.26
N PHE A 217 0.11 28.65 1.94
CA PHE A 217 1.41 28.51 1.32
C PHE A 217 2.01 29.82 0.76
N GLY A 218 1.29 30.94 0.92
CA GLY A 218 1.77 32.25 0.47
C GLY A 218 1.79 32.47 -1.04
N TYR A 219 0.98 31.70 -1.79
CA TYR A 219 0.83 31.90 -3.24
C TYR A 219 -0.12 33.05 -3.55
N ASP A 220 0.25 33.90 -4.52
CA ASP A 220 -0.70 34.84 -5.10
C ASP A 220 -1.81 34.09 -5.82
N HIS A 221 -3.05 34.55 -5.63
CA HIS A 221 -4.24 33.88 -6.19
C HIS A 221 -4.30 33.91 -7.73
N PHE A 222 -3.55 34.81 -8.39
CA PHE A 222 -3.50 34.99 -9.85
C PHE A 222 -2.24 34.44 -10.51
N ASP A 223 -1.21 34.08 -9.71
CA ASP A 223 -0.01 33.43 -10.25
C ASP A 223 -0.30 32.00 -10.71
N ILE A 224 -1.33 31.37 -10.13
CA ILE A 224 -1.75 30.02 -10.50
C ILE A 224 -2.74 30.08 -11.65
N GLY A 225 -2.33 29.57 -12.80
CA GLY A 225 -3.19 29.40 -13.97
C GLY A 225 -3.98 28.10 -13.92
N LEU A 226 -5.14 28.10 -14.58
CA LEU A 226 -5.94 26.88 -14.73
C LEU A 226 -6.09 26.52 -16.19
N SER A 227 -5.82 25.28 -16.53
CA SER A 227 -6.19 24.67 -17.80
C SER A 227 -7.29 23.63 -17.58
N VAL A 228 -7.96 23.22 -18.66
CA VAL A 228 -9.04 22.22 -18.60
C VAL A 228 -8.77 21.12 -19.64
N CYS A 229 -8.75 19.86 -19.17
CA CYS A 229 -8.70 18.69 -20.02
C CYS A 229 -10.12 18.28 -20.44
N VAL A 230 -10.32 18.05 -21.72
CA VAL A 230 -11.52 17.40 -22.27
C VAL A 230 -11.08 16.03 -22.79
N GLN A 231 -11.29 14.99 -22.02
CA GLN A 231 -10.78 13.64 -22.28
C GLN A 231 -11.95 12.68 -22.58
N LYS A 232 -11.78 11.79 -23.55
CA LYS A 232 -12.76 10.73 -23.83
C LYS A 232 -12.99 9.88 -22.58
N MET A 233 -14.26 9.69 -22.22
CA MET A 233 -14.62 8.77 -21.12
C MET A 233 -14.36 7.32 -21.48
N VAL A 234 -13.78 6.58 -20.54
CA VAL A 234 -13.74 5.11 -20.53
C VAL A 234 -15.02 4.61 -19.87
N ARG A 235 -15.74 3.70 -20.51
CA ARG A 235 -17.05 3.19 -20.07
C ARG A 235 -16.92 2.21 -18.91
N SER A 236 -16.22 2.62 -17.84
CA SER A 236 -16.06 1.84 -16.63
C SER A 236 -17.34 1.73 -15.80
N ASP A 237 -18.33 2.58 -16.05
CA ASP A 237 -19.69 2.42 -15.53
C ASP A 237 -20.32 1.04 -15.83
N LEU A 238 -19.85 0.38 -16.89
CA LEU A 238 -20.23 -0.98 -17.30
C LEU A 238 -19.22 -2.06 -16.90
N ALA A 239 -18.16 -1.71 -16.16
CA ALA A 239 -17.08 -2.60 -15.78
C ALA A 239 -16.48 -2.22 -14.43
N ALA A 240 -15.19 -1.87 -14.38
CA ALA A 240 -14.46 -1.55 -13.16
C ALA A 240 -13.43 -0.45 -13.41
N SER A 241 -13.05 0.23 -12.33
CA SER A 241 -12.00 1.24 -12.33
C SER A 241 -11.31 1.28 -10.97
N GLY A 242 -10.27 2.06 -10.86
CA GLY A 242 -9.57 2.22 -9.60
C GLY A 242 -8.28 2.99 -9.67
N VAL A 243 -7.46 2.79 -8.66
CA VAL A 243 -6.13 3.40 -8.52
C VAL A 243 -5.08 2.32 -8.35
N ALA A 244 -3.85 2.61 -8.74
CA ALA A 244 -2.72 1.74 -8.55
C ALA A 244 -1.49 2.54 -8.15
N PHE A 245 -0.72 2.03 -7.20
CA PHE A 245 0.49 2.65 -6.68
C PHE A 245 1.69 1.77 -7.00
N SER A 246 2.78 2.37 -7.45
CA SER A 246 4.01 1.63 -7.72
C SER A 246 4.87 1.36 -6.47
N LEU A 247 4.28 1.49 -5.29
CA LEU A 247 4.87 1.13 -3.99
C LEU A 247 3.74 0.78 -3.00
N ASP A 248 4.10 0.22 -1.84
CA ASP A 248 3.18 0.12 -0.72
C ASP A 248 3.03 1.47 -0.01
N THR A 249 1.82 2.01 -0.02
CA THR A 249 1.54 3.37 0.48
C THR A 249 1.61 3.51 2.00
N GLU A 250 1.72 2.40 2.75
CA GLU A 250 1.86 2.41 4.20
C GLU A 250 3.33 2.39 4.63
N SER A 251 4.08 1.43 4.10
CA SER A 251 5.48 1.22 4.48
C SER A 251 6.49 1.93 3.57
N GLY A 252 6.10 2.34 2.36
CA GLY A 252 7.00 2.82 1.33
C GLY A 252 7.79 1.70 0.64
N PHE A 253 7.39 0.43 0.80
CA PHE A 253 8.08 -0.70 0.19
C PHE A 253 7.99 -0.63 -1.35
N LYS A 254 9.13 -0.51 -2.01
CA LYS A 254 9.24 -0.15 -3.42
C LYS A 254 9.00 -1.28 -4.42
N ASN A 255 9.11 -2.54 -3.99
CA ASN A 255 9.12 -3.70 -4.89
C ASN A 255 7.72 -4.28 -5.17
N VAL A 256 6.66 -3.53 -4.92
CA VAL A 256 5.28 -3.96 -5.20
C VAL A 256 4.50 -2.92 -6.01
N VAL A 257 3.46 -3.40 -6.69
CA VAL A 257 2.36 -2.60 -7.19
C VAL A 257 1.14 -2.92 -6.35
N VAL A 258 0.53 -1.91 -5.75
CA VAL A 258 -0.74 -2.02 -5.01
C VAL A 258 -1.86 -1.53 -5.90
N ILE A 259 -2.89 -2.34 -6.14
CA ILE A 259 -4.01 -2.03 -7.01
C ILE A 259 -5.30 -2.06 -6.18
N ASN A 260 -6.08 -0.99 -6.23
CA ASN A 260 -7.42 -0.90 -5.67
C ASN A 260 -8.45 -0.85 -6.80
N ALA A 261 -9.54 -1.63 -6.67
CA ALA A 261 -10.54 -1.78 -7.72
C ALA A 261 -11.97 -1.76 -7.17
N SER A 262 -12.88 -1.10 -7.88
CA SER A 262 -14.32 -1.18 -7.63
C SER A 262 -15.09 -1.23 -8.94
N PHE A 263 -16.35 -1.63 -8.88
CA PHE A 263 -17.25 -1.53 -10.02
C PHE A 263 -17.65 -0.08 -10.26
N GLY A 264 -17.89 0.27 -11.53
CA GLY A 264 -18.36 1.59 -11.91
C GLY A 264 -17.23 2.60 -12.14
N LEU A 265 -17.59 3.88 -12.09
CA LEU A 265 -16.68 5.01 -12.27
C LEU A 265 -15.76 5.19 -11.07
N GLY A 266 -14.50 5.56 -11.30
CA GLY A 266 -13.42 5.61 -10.31
C GLY A 266 -13.60 6.63 -9.20
N GLU A 267 -14.50 7.59 -9.35
CA GLU A 267 -14.72 8.65 -8.38
C GLU A 267 -15.10 8.13 -6.99
N MET A 268 -15.85 7.00 -6.91
CA MET A 268 -16.22 6.35 -5.65
C MET A 268 -15.00 5.87 -4.84
N ILE A 269 -13.94 5.43 -5.51
CA ILE A 269 -12.68 5.02 -4.86
C ILE A 269 -11.89 6.25 -4.40
N VAL A 270 -11.76 7.25 -5.28
CA VAL A 270 -11.02 8.48 -4.97
C VAL A 270 -11.66 9.24 -3.80
N GLN A 271 -12.99 9.28 -3.74
CA GLN A 271 -13.72 9.86 -2.60
C GLN A 271 -13.75 8.97 -1.36
N GLY A 272 -13.31 7.70 -1.44
CA GLY A 272 -13.35 6.76 -0.33
C GLY A 272 -14.73 6.30 0.09
N SER A 273 -15.72 6.49 -0.80
CA SER A 273 -17.12 6.16 -0.54
C SER A 273 -17.43 4.66 -0.60
N VAL A 274 -16.47 3.84 -1.01
CA VAL A 274 -16.58 2.40 -1.16
C VAL A 274 -15.32 1.72 -0.65
N SER A 275 -15.46 0.50 -0.08
CA SER A 275 -14.31 -0.35 0.28
C SER A 275 -13.93 -1.21 -0.92
N PRO A 276 -12.81 -0.92 -1.62
CA PRO A 276 -12.44 -1.58 -2.87
C PRO A 276 -11.82 -2.96 -2.63
N ASP A 277 -11.72 -3.76 -3.72
CA ASP A 277 -10.79 -4.88 -3.76
C ASP A 277 -9.36 -4.35 -3.74
N GLU A 278 -8.45 -5.08 -3.09
CA GLU A 278 -7.03 -4.78 -3.05
C GLU A 278 -6.22 -5.95 -3.60
N TYR A 279 -5.25 -5.66 -4.46
CA TYR A 279 -4.31 -6.63 -5.01
C TYR A 279 -2.89 -6.12 -4.85
N ILE A 280 -1.98 -7.01 -4.47
CA ILE A 280 -0.55 -6.70 -4.38
C ILE A 280 0.21 -7.59 -5.35
N VAL A 281 1.00 -6.98 -6.22
CA VAL A 281 1.82 -7.66 -7.23
C VAL A 281 3.29 -7.37 -6.97
N PHE A 282 4.13 -8.41 -6.91
CA PHE A 282 5.54 -8.28 -6.64
C PHE A 282 6.33 -8.04 -7.93
N LYS A 283 6.96 -6.87 -8.06
CA LYS A 283 7.63 -6.42 -9.29
C LYS A 283 8.79 -7.29 -9.76
N PRO A 284 9.73 -7.76 -8.90
CA PRO A 284 10.87 -8.52 -9.36
C PRO A 284 10.48 -9.80 -10.12
N THR A 285 9.60 -10.61 -9.56
CA THR A 285 9.19 -11.85 -10.22
C THR A 285 8.17 -11.63 -11.35
N LEU A 286 7.42 -10.50 -11.33
CA LEU A 286 6.60 -10.07 -12.47
C LEU A 286 7.49 -9.85 -13.72
N LYS A 287 8.62 -9.17 -13.56
CA LYS A 287 9.59 -8.94 -14.66
C LYS A 287 10.20 -10.22 -15.21
N GLU A 288 10.24 -11.28 -14.41
CA GLU A 288 10.68 -12.62 -14.81
C GLU A 288 9.55 -13.47 -15.45
N GLY A 289 8.32 -12.91 -15.55
CA GLY A 289 7.17 -13.57 -16.20
C GLY A 289 6.37 -14.51 -15.30
N TYR A 290 6.55 -14.45 -13.96
CA TYR A 290 5.76 -15.23 -13.01
C TYR A 290 4.39 -14.59 -12.73
N LYS A 291 3.45 -15.40 -12.22
CA LYS A 291 2.12 -14.94 -11.75
C LYS A 291 2.22 -14.29 -10.37
N SER A 292 2.88 -13.17 -10.31
CA SER A 292 3.39 -12.51 -9.10
C SER A 292 2.32 -11.79 -8.26
N VAL A 293 1.06 -12.22 -8.30
CA VAL A 293 0.00 -11.71 -7.40
C VAL A 293 0.20 -12.33 -6.03
N ILE A 294 0.75 -11.56 -5.09
CA ILE A 294 1.11 -12.03 -3.74
C ILE A 294 0.03 -11.75 -2.69
N GLU A 295 -1.00 -10.98 -3.00
CA GLU A 295 -2.17 -10.79 -2.13
C GLU A 295 -3.41 -10.43 -2.95
N LYS A 296 -4.57 -10.90 -2.49
CA LYS A 296 -5.89 -10.49 -2.96
C LYS A 296 -6.82 -10.37 -1.75
N LYS A 297 -7.41 -9.19 -1.60
CA LYS A 297 -8.39 -8.89 -0.56
C LYS A 297 -9.69 -8.42 -1.19
N LEU A 298 -10.78 -9.09 -0.87
CA LEU A 298 -12.10 -8.76 -1.39
C LEU A 298 -12.69 -7.59 -0.61
N GLY A 299 -13.07 -6.52 -1.32
CA GLY A 299 -13.76 -5.35 -0.76
C GLY A 299 -15.27 -5.56 -0.66
N ASN A 300 -15.94 -4.73 0.10
CA ASN A 300 -17.40 -4.80 0.23
C ASN A 300 -18.14 -4.33 -1.03
N LYS A 301 -17.65 -3.26 -1.67
CA LYS A 301 -18.17 -2.72 -2.94
C LYS A 301 -19.70 -2.64 -3.01
N ASP A 302 -20.33 -2.11 -1.94
CA ASP A 302 -21.78 -2.12 -1.74
C ASP A 302 -22.55 -1.22 -2.71
N ARG A 303 -21.86 -0.26 -3.33
CA ARG A 303 -22.41 0.70 -4.29
C ARG A 303 -21.42 1.01 -5.40
N MET A 304 -21.92 1.49 -6.53
CA MET A 304 -21.14 1.93 -7.67
C MET A 304 -21.73 3.16 -8.32
N MET A 305 -20.91 3.98 -8.95
CA MET A 305 -21.34 5.12 -9.75
C MET A 305 -21.42 4.73 -11.22
N VAL A 306 -22.55 5.02 -11.84
CA VAL A 306 -22.83 4.74 -13.26
C VAL A 306 -23.32 6.00 -13.95
N TYR A 307 -23.48 5.95 -15.27
CA TYR A 307 -24.14 7.04 -16.01
C TYR A 307 -25.59 7.19 -15.56
N GLY A 308 -26.04 8.44 -15.44
CA GLY A 308 -27.45 8.75 -15.13
C GLY A 308 -28.37 8.48 -16.33
N ASP A 309 -29.61 8.13 -16.03
CA ASP A 309 -30.64 7.85 -17.03
C ASP A 309 -31.20 9.11 -17.65
N ASN A 310 -31.09 10.25 -16.95
CA ASN A 310 -31.61 11.54 -17.39
C ASN A 310 -30.46 12.46 -17.86
N PRO A 311 -30.69 13.30 -18.88
CA PRO A 311 -29.71 14.29 -19.35
C PRO A 311 -29.27 15.30 -18.28
N ASP A 312 -30.13 15.55 -17.29
CA ASP A 312 -29.85 16.47 -16.17
C ASP A 312 -29.02 15.79 -15.06
N GLU A 313 -29.12 14.46 -14.90
CA GLU A 313 -28.32 13.65 -14.00
C GLU A 313 -27.21 12.92 -14.78
N ARG A 314 -26.02 13.48 -14.81
CA ARG A 314 -24.90 12.92 -15.59
C ARG A 314 -24.44 11.58 -15.07
N VAL A 315 -24.43 11.41 -13.76
CA VAL A 315 -24.03 10.20 -13.05
C VAL A 315 -24.98 9.94 -11.89
N GLN A 316 -25.17 8.68 -11.54
CA GLN A 316 -25.99 8.24 -10.40
C GLN A 316 -25.27 7.14 -9.60
N ILE A 317 -25.54 7.04 -8.31
CA ILE A 317 -25.02 6.00 -7.44
C ILE A 317 -26.09 4.94 -7.24
N ILE A 318 -25.75 3.71 -7.59
CA ILE A 318 -26.64 2.55 -7.45
C ILE A 318 -26.02 1.48 -6.55
N PRO A 319 -26.83 0.65 -5.85
CA PRO A 319 -26.32 -0.48 -5.10
C PRO A 319 -25.76 -1.55 -6.04
N VAL A 320 -24.68 -2.21 -5.62
CA VAL A 320 -24.13 -3.39 -6.31
C VAL A 320 -24.88 -4.63 -5.84
N GLU A 321 -25.28 -5.50 -6.76
CA GLU A 321 -25.93 -6.77 -6.43
C GLU A 321 -25.02 -7.66 -5.58
N LYS A 322 -25.59 -8.36 -4.56
CA LYS A 322 -24.83 -9.21 -3.64
C LYS A 322 -23.95 -10.26 -4.33
N PRO A 323 -24.37 -10.97 -5.39
CA PRO A 323 -23.48 -11.91 -6.08
C PRO A 323 -22.26 -11.24 -6.71
N LEU A 324 -22.40 -9.98 -7.15
CA LEU A 324 -21.30 -9.22 -7.73
C LEU A 324 -20.35 -8.68 -6.64
N GLN A 325 -20.87 -8.28 -5.47
CA GLN A 325 -20.04 -7.90 -4.32
C GLN A 325 -19.09 -9.02 -3.88
N GLN A 326 -19.47 -10.27 -4.05
CA GLN A 326 -18.71 -11.47 -3.68
C GLN A 326 -17.67 -11.89 -4.74
N ARG A 327 -17.51 -11.12 -5.81
CA ARG A 327 -16.53 -11.36 -6.87
C ARG A 327 -15.49 -10.27 -6.92
N TYR A 328 -14.27 -10.63 -7.29
CA TYR A 328 -13.23 -9.67 -7.59
C TYR A 328 -13.56 -8.91 -8.88
N CYS A 329 -13.25 -7.60 -8.88
CA CYS A 329 -13.47 -6.72 -10.04
C CYS A 329 -12.57 -7.08 -11.22
N LEU A 330 -11.37 -7.61 -10.95
CA LEU A 330 -10.37 -7.93 -11.96
C LEU A 330 -10.02 -9.42 -11.99
N THR A 331 -9.78 -9.95 -13.18
CA THR A 331 -9.15 -11.25 -13.39
C THR A 331 -7.65 -11.19 -13.11
N ASN A 332 -6.99 -12.33 -12.87
CA ASN A 332 -5.54 -12.36 -12.64
C ASN A 332 -4.75 -11.76 -13.81
N ASP A 333 -5.14 -12.05 -15.05
CA ASP A 333 -4.46 -11.53 -16.25
C ASP A 333 -4.56 -10.00 -16.32
N ARG A 334 -5.71 -9.43 -15.94
CA ARG A 334 -5.88 -7.97 -15.88
C ARG A 334 -5.07 -7.33 -14.75
N ILE A 335 -4.98 -8.00 -13.60
CA ILE A 335 -4.14 -7.54 -12.49
C ILE A 335 -2.67 -7.49 -12.92
N LEU A 336 -2.16 -8.55 -13.56
CA LEU A 336 -0.79 -8.62 -14.04
C LEU A 336 -0.52 -7.60 -15.15
N GLN A 337 -1.42 -7.47 -16.13
CA GLN A 337 -1.32 -6.47 -17.20
C GLN A 337 -1.23 -5.04 -16.63
N LEU A 338 -2.11 -4.71 -15.68
CA LEU A 338 -2.10 -3.39 -15.04
C LEU A 338 -0.81 -3.16 -14.26
N ALA A 339 -0.35 -4.16 -13.51
CA ALA A 339 0.90 -4.07 -12.77
C ALA A 339 2.11 -3.88 -13.69
N GLU A 340 2.18 -4.58 -14.82
CA GLU A 340 3.22 -4.36 -15.84
C GLU A 340 3.19 -2.93 -16.40
N TRP A 341 1.99 -2.38 -16.64
CA TRP A 341 1.85 -1.00 -17.10
C TRP A 341 2.32 0.01 -16.06
N VAL A 342 1.95 -0.20 -14.79
CA VAL A 342 2.40 0.67 -13.68
C VAL A 342 3.93 0.61 -13.53
N VAL A 343 4.54 -0.56 -13.67
CA VAL A 343 6.01 -0.71 -13.64
C VAL A 343 6.66 0.04 -14.81
N LYS A 344 6.13 -0.09 -16.04
CA LYS A 344 6.65 0.65 -17.20
C LYS A 344 6.52 2.17 -17.02
N ILE A 345 5.42 2.64 -16.43
CA ILE A 345 5.22 4.06 -16.12
C ILE A 345 6.26 4.52 -15.11
N GLU A 346 6.44 3.79 -13.99
CA GLU A 346 7.46 4.10 -12.99
C GLU A 346 8.89 4.15 -13.59
N GLU A 347 9.25 3.18 -14.40
CA GLU A 347 10.55 3.12 -15.07
C GLU A 347 10.76 4.32 -15.99
N TYR A 348 9.77 4.64 -16.82
CA TYR A 348 9.81 5.81 -17.71
C TYR A 348 10.06 7.12 -16.95
N TYR A 349 9.25 7.39 -15.92
CA TYR A 349 9.40 8.63 -15.13
C TYR A 349 10.67 8.64 -14.29
N SER A 350 11.14 7.49 -13.80
CA SER A 350 12.42 7.38 -13.08
C SER A 350 13.60 7.68 -13.98
N ASP A 351 13.59 7.17 -15.22
CA ASP A 351 14.61 7.46 -16.23
C ASP A 351 14.61 8.93 -16.64
N LEU A 352 13.44 9.50 -16.81
CA LEU A 352 13.27 10.91 -17.15
C LEU A 352 13.81 11.84 -16.05
N LYS A 353 13.49 11.53 -14.78
CA LYS A 353 13.93 12.34 -13.62
C LYS A 353 15.32 11.97 -13.11
N LYS A 354 15.96 10.94 -13.66
CA LYS A 354 17.27 10.40 -13.22
C LYS A 354 17.32 10.03 -11.73
N ARG A 355 16.16 9.68 -11.16
CA ARG A 355 15.99 9.20 -9.79
C ARG A 355 14.74 8.36 -9.72
N TRP A 356 14.68 7.45 -8.75
CA TRP A 356 13.47 6.68 -8.49
C TRP A 356 12.26 7.61 -8.31
N CYS A 357 11.22 7.36 -9.08
CA CYS A 357 10.01 8.16 -9.15
C CYS A 357 8.79 7.25 -9.05
N PRO A 358 8.33 6.91 -7.84
CA PRO A 358 7.13 6.12 -7.67
C PRO A 358 5.91 6.88 -8.19
N MET A 359 4.92 6.12 -8.66
CA MET A 359 3.77 6.65 -9.38
C MET A 359 2.45 6.27 -8.73
N ASP A 360 1.52 7.20 -8.72
CA ASP A 360 0.10 7.06 -8.43
C ASP A 360 -0.65 7.10 -9.76
N VAL A 361 -1.42 6.05 -10.06
CA VAL A 361 -2.02 5.81 -11.38
C VAL A 361 -3.51 5.55 -11.23
N GLU A 362 -4.33 6.32 -11.95
CA GLU A 362 -5.76 6.04 -12.12
C GLU A 362 -5.97 5.20 -13.38
N TRP A 363 -6.78 4.16 -13.27
CA TRP A 363 -7.05 3.22 -14.36
C TRP A 363 -8.54 2.89 -14.48
N ALA A 364 -8.95 2.44 -15.67
CA ALA A 364 -10.31 2.02 -15.94
C ALA A 364 -10.36 0.90 -16.98
N VAL A 365 -11.32 -0.02 -16.85
CA VAL A 365 -11.67 -1.01 -17.87
C VAL A 365 -12.90 -0.51 -18.62
N ASP A 366 -12.80 -0.45 -19.92
CA ASP A 366 -13.96 -0.11 -20.77
C ASP A 366 -14.92 -1.29 -20.89
N GLY A 367 -16.16 -1.09 -20.45
CA GLY A 367 -17.17 -2.15 -20.45
C GLY A 367 -17.68 -2.54 -21.85
N LEU A 368 -17.38 -1.76 -22.89
CA LEU A 368 -17.73 -2.05 -24.28
C LEU A 368 -16.59 -2.79 -25.00
N SER A 369 -15.39 -2.21 -25.05
CA SER A 369 -14.23 -2.82 -25.71
C SER A 369 -13.57 -3.91 -24.86
N LYS A 370 -13.83 -3.95 -23.55
CA LYS A 370 -13.15 -4.79 -22.57
C LYS A 370 -11.66 -4.49 -22.40
N GLU A 371 -11.19 -3.38 -22.90
CA GLU A 371 -9.80 -2.97 -22.81
C GLU A 371 -9.52 -2.19 -21.52
N LEU A 372 -8.27 -2.28 -21.06
CA LEU A 372 -7.74 -1.53 -19.93
C LEU A 372 -7.19 -0.19 -20.43
N PHE A 373 -7.37 0.88 -19.66
CA PHE A 373 -6.86 2.22 -19.93
C PHE A 373 -6.22 2.83 -18.69
N ILE A 374 -5.16 3.61 -18.87
CA ILE A 374 -4.65 4.53 -17.86
C ILE A 374 -5.30 5.90 -18.12
N VAL A 375 -5.95 6.44 -17.11
CA VAL A 375 -6.70 7.71 -17.23
C VAL A 375 -6.00 8.90 -16.59
N GLN A 376 -5.04 8.64 -15.68
CA GLN A 376 -4.14 9.63 -15.09
C GLN A 376 -2.92 8.93 -14.48
N ALA A 377 -1.76 9.59 -14.45
CA ALA A 377 -0.63 9.21 -13.61
C ALA A 377 0.09 10.45 -13.09
N ARG A 378 0.57 10.37 -11.84
CA ARG A 378 1.35 11.43 -11.20
C ARG A 378 2.43 10.82 -10.30
N PRO A 379 3.55 11.53 -10.06
CA PRO A 379 4.55 11.12 -9.08
C PRO A 379 3.96 11.07 -7.66
N GLU A 380 4.33 10.02 -6.92
CA GLU A 380 4.07 9.94 -5.49
C GLU A 380 5.06 10.83 -4.74
N THR A 381 4.59 11.63 -3.76
CA THR A 381 5.39 12.68 -3.12
C THR A 381 5.69 12.44 -1.64
N ILE A 382 5.00 11.49 -0.97
CA ILE A 382 5.13 11.27 0.47
C ILE A 382 6.34 10.37 0.79
N HIS A 383 6.41 9.19 0.18
CA HIS A 383 7.45 8.21 0.45
C HIS A 383 8.74 8.45 -0.34
N SER A 384 8.65 9.11 -1.49
CA SER A 384 9.81 9.48 -2.31
C SER A 384 10.77 10.46 -1.62
N GLN A 385 10.31 11.16 -0.59
CA GLN A 385 11.09 12.15 0.19
C GLN A 385 11.54 11.65 1.57
N LYS A 386 11.06 10.47 2.03
CA LYS A 386 11.44 9.93 3.34
C LYS A 386 12.91 9.52 3.38
N ASP A 387 13.61 9.97 4.43
CA ASP A 387 14.95 9.50 4.77
C ASP A 387 14.86 8.09 5.41
N HIS A 388 15.18 7.07 4.62
CA HIS A 388 15.17 5.67 5.04
C HIS A 388 16.36 5.30 5.96
N SER A 389 17.29 6.23 6.23
CA SER A 389 18.38 6.01 7.18
C SER A 389 17.94 6.07 8.64
N LYS A 390 16.75 6.63 8.92
CA LYS A 390 16.19 6.75 10.26
C LYS A 390 14.91 5.94 10.39
N ILE A 391 14.87 5.07 11.38
CA ILE A 391 13.66 4.32 11.72
C ILE A 391 13.07 4.94 12.98
N SER A 392 11.83 5.45 12.85
CA SER A 392 11.00 5.79 14.00
C SER A 392 9.92 4.71 14.20
N GLY A 393 9.66 4.38 15.43
CA GLY A 393 8.62 3.40 15.78
C GLY A 393 7.84 3.84 17.01
N TYR A 394 6.62 3.36 17.13
CA TYR A 394 5.80 3.52 18.32
C TYR A 394 5.59 2.13 18.94
N LEU A 395 5.82 2.02 20.24
CA LEU A 395 5.73 0.77 20.97
C LEU A 395 4.80 0.95 22.17
N ILE A 396 3.82 0.07 22.26
CA ILE A 396 3.06 -0.17 23.48
C ILE A 396 3.74 -1.32 24.20
N ASP A 397 3.99 -1.19 25.52
CA ASP A 397 4.55 -2.28 26.30
C ASP A 397 3.51 -3.41 26.36
N GLU A 398 3.95 -4.65 26.07
CA GLU A 398 3.07 -5.83 26.08
C GLU A 398 2.41 -6.07 27.45
N SER A 399 3.07 -5.69 28.52
CA SER A 399 2.55 -5.77 29.89
C SER A 399 1.49 -4.73 30.21
N THR A 400 1.28 -3.72 29.37
CA THR A 400 0.29 -2.66 29.60
C THR A 400 -1.12 -3.21 29.42
N PRO A 401 -1.95 -3.22 30.46
CA PRO A 401 -3.35 -3.60 30.35
C PRO A 401 -4.07 -2.70 29.34
N ARG A 402 -4.76 -3.30 28.40
CA ARG A 402 -5.46 -2.57 27.34
C ARG A 402 -6.72 -3.30 26.90
N THR A 403 -7.81 -2.56 26.77
CA THR A 403 -9.10 -3.09 26.32
C THR A 403 -9.38 -2.58 24.91
N PRO A 404 -9.32 -3.44 23.87
CA PRO A 404 -9.72 -3.05 22.53
C PRO A 404 -11.24 -2.85 22.48
N LEU A 405 -11.69 -1.73 21.92
CA LEU A 405 -13.09 -1.45 21.70
C LEU A 405 -13.57 -2.04 20.36
N PHE A 406 -12.88 -1.69 19.30
CA PHE A 406 -13.09 -2.21 17.94
C PHE A 406 -11.88 -1.90 17.06
N LYS A 407 -11.96 -2.30 15.79
CA LYS A 407 -10.88 -2.11 14.82
C LYS A 407 -11.37 -1.60 13.48
N GLY A 408 -10.45 -1.02 12.70
CA GLY A 408 -10.62 -0.63 11.31
C GLY A 408 -9.32 -0.84 10.55
N ILE A 409 -9.18 -0.21 9.40
CA ILE A 409 -7.96 -0.28 8.58
C ILE A 409 -6.98 0.79 9.08
N ALA A 410 -5.77 0.39 9.44
CA ALA A 410 -4.71 1.29 9.84
C ALA A 410 -4.21 2.15 8.67
N VAL A 411 -3.99 3.44 8.93
CA VAL A 411 -3.36 4.40 8.03
C VAL A 411 -2.25 5.12 8.80
N GLY A 412 -1.02 4.96 8.30
CA GLY A 412 0.19 5.38 9.01
C GLY A 412 0.66 4.35 10.04
N ASP A 413 1.60 4.76 10.87
CA ASP A 413 2.33 3.89 11.80
C ASP A 413 2.47 4.50 13.20
N LYS A 414 1.56 5.40 13.56
CA LYS A 414 1.60 6.15 14.82
C LYS A 414 0.52 5.70 15.79
N ILE A 415 0.70 6.12 17.04
CA ILE A 415 -0.29 6.01 18.10
C ILE A 415 -0.63 7.43 18.56
N ALA A 416 -1.87 7.68 18.83
CA ALA A 416 -2.31 8.93 19.43
C ALA A 416 -3.44 8.71 20.43
N THR A 417 -3.45 9.50 21.49
CA THR A 417 -4.48 9.53 22.51
C THR A 417 -5.22 10.87 22.46
N GLY A 418 -6.52 10.88 22.64
CA GLY A 418 -7.33 12.08 22.67
C GLY A 418 -8.77 11.83 23.05
N LYS A 419 -9.51 12.91 23.25
CA LYS A 419 -10.94 12.85 23.49
C LYS A 419 -11.68 12.73 22.17
N VAL A 420 -12.65 11.86 22.12
CA VAL A 420 -13.54 11.68 20.97
C VAL A 420 -14.36 12.95 20.73
N SER A 421 -14.36 13.40 19.49
CA SER A 421 -15.23 14.47 19.00
C SER A 421 -15.97 13.96 17.77
N ILE A 422 -17.26 13.65 17.93
CA ILE A 422 -18.10 13.09 16.86
C ILE A 422 -18.70 14.24 16.06
N LEU A 423 -18.34 14.30 14.77
CA LEU A 423 -18.88 15.29 13.85
C LEU A 423 -19.58 14.59 12.68
N TYR A 424 -20.86 14.90 12.47
CA TYR A 424 -21.64 14.38 11.34
C TYR A 424 -21.61 15.30 10.12
N SER A 425 -21.25 16.57 10.30
CA SER A 425 -21.18 17.58 9.25
C SER A 425 -20.27 18.71 9.70
N LEU A 426 -19.76 19.50 8.75
CA LEU A 426 -19.08 20.78 9.03
C LEU A 426 -20.05 21.92 9.38
N ASP A 427 -21.35 21.73 9.17
CA ASP A 427 -22.35 22.73 9.58
C ASP A 427 -22.54 22.71 11.09
N LYS A 428 -22.18 23.81 11.76
CA LYS A 428 -22.30 23.96 13.22
C LYS A 428 -23.74 23.72 13.76
N ARG A 429 -24.76 23.94 12.92
CA ARG A 429 -26.16 23.69 13.28
C ARG A 429 -26.49 22.21 13.41
N VAL A 430 -25.82 21.36 12.60
CA VAL A 430 -25.99 19.89 12.65
C VAL A 430 -25.31 19.31 13.88
N ASN A 431 -24.21 19.92 14.31
CA ASN A 431 -23.42 19.44 15.47
C ASN A 431 -23.86 20.11 16.78
N GLU A 432 -25.06 20.71 16.86
CA GLU A 432 -25.60 21.35 18.07
C GLU A 432 -24.66 22.36 18.78
N GLY A 433 -23.75 22.99 17.99
CA GLY A 433 -22.76 23.92 18.49
C GLY A 433 -21.51 23.29 19.08
N HIS A 434 -21.32 21.98 18.92
CA HIS A 434 -20.09 21.30 19.34
C HIS A 434 -18.88 21.86 18.58
N GLU A 435 -17.87 22.31 19.33
CA GLU A 435 -16.63 22.88 18.76
C GLU A 435 -15.49 21.87 18.88
N PHE A 436 -14.88 21.53 17.72
CA PHE A 436 -13.72 20.64 17.67
C PHE A 436 -12.48 21.32 18.27
N LYS A 437 -11.84 20.70 19.25
CA LYS A 437 -10.64 21.23 19.92
C LYS A 437 -9.37 20.59 19.35
N ALA A 438 -8.29 21.36 19.32
CA ALA A 438 -6.99 20.83 18.93
C ALA A 438 -6.56 19.70 19.89
N GLY A 439 -6.16 18.56 19.33
CA GLY A 439 -5.80 17.35 20.08
C GLY A 439 -6.94 16.36 20.31
N ASP A 440 -8.17 16.70 19.92
CA ASP A 440 -9.26 15.73 19.94
C ASP A 440 -9.12 14.68 18.83
N VAL A 441 -9.74 13.53 19.01
CA VAL A 441 -9.87 12.48 17.99
C VAL A 441 -11.12 12.75 17.17
N LEU A 442 -10.94 13.03 15.87
CA LEU A 442 -12.05 13.21 14.95
C LEU A 442 -12.73 11.87 14.66
N VAL A 443 -14.02 11.77 14.92
CA VAL A 443 -14.84 10.59 14.57
C VAL A 443 -15.99 11.03 13.67
N THR A 444 -16.09 10.43 12.48
CA THR A 444 -17.11 10.81 11.50
C THR A 444 -17.49 9.63 10.59
N ASP A 445 -18.55 9.76 9.81
CA ASP A 445 -18.94 8.74 8.84
C ASP A 445 -17.90 8.62 7.70
N MET A 446 -17.54 9.75 7.10
CA MET A 446 -16.48 9.89 6.09
C MET A 446 -16.03 11.35 6.01
N THR A 447 -14.87 11.60 5.42
CA THR A 447 -14.39 12.96 5.18
C THR A 447 -14.37 13.27 3.69
N ASP A 448 -14.51 14.54 3.36
CA ASP A 448 -14.26 15.15 2.07
C ASP A 448 -13.22 16.28 2.22
N PRO A 449 -12.75 16.90 1.13
CA PRO A 449 -11.72 17.92 1.20
C PRO A 449 -12.02 19.13 2.08
N ASP A 450 -13.27 19.42 2.37
CA ASP A 450 -13.64 20.54 3.24
C ASP A 450 -13.35 20.29 4.72
N TRP A 451 -13.07 19.03 5.12
CA TRP A 451 -12.69 18.62 6.47
C TRP A 451 -11.22 18.91 6.82
N GLU A 452 -10.37 19.22 5.85
CA GLU A 452 -8.93 19.42 6.08
C GLU A 452 -8.57 20.36 7.24
N PRO A 453 -9.25 21.51 7.45
CA PRO A 453 -8.96 22.42 8.56
C PRO A 453 -9.19 21.79 9.95
N ILE A 454 -10.14 20.86 10.08
CA ILE A 454 -10.40 20.10 11.30
C ILE A 454 -9.40 18.98 11.45
N MET A 455 -9.13 18.25 10.36
CA MET A 455 -8.17 17.13 10.34
C MET A 455 -6.77 17.57 10.76
N LYS A 456 -6.34 18.79 10.42
CA LYS A 456 -5.07 19.40 10.87
C LYS A 456 -4.97 19.57 12.39
N LYS A 457 -6.08 19.71 13.08
CA LYS A 457 -6.13 19.87 14.54
C LYS A 457 -6.28 18.54 15.28
N ALA A 458 -6.67 17.48 14.59
CA ALA A 458 -6.95 16.19 15.18
C ALA A 458 -5.67 15.48 15.65
N SER A 459 -5.73 14.79 16.80
CA SER A 459 -4.69 13.87 17.25
C SER A 459 -4.74 12.55 16.49
N ALA A 460 -5.96 12.07 16.15
CA ALA A 460 -6.23 10.93 15.32
C ALA A 460 -7.55 11.13 14.54
N ILE A 461 -7.73 10.35 13.47
CA ILE A 461 -8.93 10.40 12.63
C ILE A 461 -9.54 8.99 12.57
N ILE A 462 -10.84 8.87 12.85
CA ILE A 462 -11.57 7.60 12.78
C ILE A 462 -12.79 7.79 11.89
N THR A 463 -12.96 6.88 10.89
CA THR A 463 -14.12 6.95 10.00
C THR A 463 -14.87 5.62 9.92
N ASN A 464 -16.21 5.71 9.80
CA ASN A 464 -17.02 4.52 9.56
C ASN A 464 -16.72 3.88 8.20
N LYS A 465 -16.57 4.71 7.16
CA LYS A 465 -16.38 4.32 5.76
C LYS A 465 -14.97 4.65 5.27
N GLY A 466 -14.61 4.02 4.15
CA GLY A 466 -13.37 4.28 3.44
C GLY A 466 -12.37 3.13 3.50
N GLY A 467 -11.35 3.23 2.66
CA GLY A 467 -10.20 2.34 2.60
C GLY A 467 -8.91 3.14 2.60
N ARG A 468 -7.77 2.51 2.35
CA ARG A 468 -6.44 3.16 2.34
C ARG A 468 -6.26 4.27 1.31
N THR A 469 -7.16 4.38 0.35
CA THR A 469 -7.15 5.38 -0.72
C THR A 469 -8.21 6.46 -0.55
N CYS A 470 -9.00 6.45 0.53
CA CYS A 470 -10.02 7.47 0.77
C CYS A 470 -9.38 8.81 1.16
N HIS A 471 -10.16 9.88 1.06
CA HIS A 471 -9.72 11.23 1.42
C HIS A 471 -9.13 11.30 2.83
N ALA A 472 -9.81 10.71 3.84
CA ALA A 472 -9.31 10.64 5.21
C ALA A 472 -7.90 10.03 5.28
N ALA A 473 -7.67 8.93 4.54
CA ALA A 473 -6.40 8.22 4.52
C ALA A 473 -5.29 9.05 3.84
N ILE A 474 -5.59 9.67 2.71
CA ILE A 474 -4.62 10.48 1.95
C ILE A 474 -4.17 11.69 2.80
N VAL A 475 -5.13 12.47 3.29
CA VAL A 475 -4.83 13.67 4.08
C VAL A 475 -4.16 13.32 5.40
N ALA A 476 -4.56 12.23 6.08
CA ALA A 476 -3.92 11.77 7.31
C ALA A 476 -2.42 11.47 7.10
N ARG A 477 -2.05 10.84 5.96
CA ARG A 477 -0.63 10.60 5.61
C ARG A 477 0.12 11.90 5.36
N GLU A 478 -0.47 12.84 4.64
CA GLU A 478 0.13 14.15 4.37
C GLU A 478 0.35 14.95 5.66
N LEU A 479 -0.63 14.94 6.55
CA LEU A 479 -0.54 15.60 7.85
C LEU A 479 0.32 14.83 8.87
N GLY A 480 0.64 13.57 8.60
CA GLY A 480 1.33 12.69 9.53
C GLY A 480 0.52 12.38 10.80
N VAL A 481 -0.79 12.37 10.71
CA VAL A 481 -1.74 12.03 11.79
C VAL A 481 -2.17 10.57 11.61
N PRO A 482 -2.23 9.72 12.67
CA PRO A 482 -2.75 8.37 12.54
C PRO A 482 -4.24 8.40 12.19
N ALA A 483 -4.65 7.54 11.26
CA ALA A 483 -6.07 7.37 10.99
C ALA A 483 -6.48 5.90 10.98
N ILE A 484 -7.72 5.63 11.40
CA ILE A 484 -8.34 4.31 11.36
C ILE A 484 -9.63 4.45 10.55
N VAL A 485 -9.65 3.84 9.37
CA VAL A 485 -10.75 4.00 8.42
C VAL A 485 -11.53 2.70 8.23
N GLY A 486 -12.78 2.81 7.77
CA GLY A 486 -13.60 1.62 7.49
C GLY A 486 -14.04 0.85 8.75
N CYS A 487 -14.24 1.56 9.87
CA CYS A 487 -14.64 0.95 11.15
C CYS A 487 -16.10 0.46 11.18
N GLY A 488 -16.91 0.77 10.16
CA GLY A 488 -18.31 0.38 10.07
C GLY A 488 -19.25 1.34 10.82
N ASN A 489 -19.17 1.39 12.14
CA ASN A 489 -20.10 2.13 12.99
C ASN A 489 -19.41 2.82 14.20
N ALA A 490 -18.21 3.34 14.02
CA ALA A 490 -17.46 4.04 15.08
C ALA A 490 -18.24 5.19 15.71
N THR A 491 -19.03 5.93 14.93
CA THR A 491 -19.88 7.03 15.40
C THR A 491 -21.01 6.58 16.33
N GLU A 492 -21.34 5.29 16.35
CA GLU A 492 -22.36 4.69 17.24
C GLU A 492 -21.71 4.02 18.45
N LEU A 493 -20.48 3.49 18.28
CA LEU A 493 -19.75 2.74 19.31
C LEU A 493 -19.03 3.65 20.30
N LEU A 494 -18.63 4.83 19.86
CA LEU A 494 -17.94 5.82 20.71
C LEU A 494 -18.91 6.88 21.21
N SER A 495 -18.57 7.47 22.36
CA SER A 495 -19.30 8.60 22.93
C SER A 495 -18.46 9.88 22.86
N ASP A 496 -19.11 10.99 22.58
CA ASP A 496 -18.45 12.30 22.56
C ASP A 496 -17.78 12.61 23.91
N GLY A 497 -16.54 13.11 23.87
CA GLY A 497 -15.71 13.35 25.05
C GLY A 497 -15.06 12.10 25.66
N GLN A 498 -15.33 10.89 25.18
CA GLN A 498 -14.67 9.66 25.63
C GLN A 498 -13.17 9.72 25.35
N LEU A 499 -12.34 9.37 26.33
CA LEU A 499 -10.89 9.26 26.14
C LEU A 499 -10.56 7.93 25.50
N ILE A 500 -9.82 7.94 24.37
CA ILE A 500 -9.39 6.74 23.67
C ILE A 500 -7.95 6.86 23.19
N THR A 501 -7.33 5.71 22.90
CA THR A 501 -6.05 5.61 22.18
C THR A 501 -6.25 4.90 20.85
N ALA A 502 -5.88 5.56 19.76
CA ALA A 502 -5.88 5.02 18.40
C ALA A 502 -4.48 4.55 18.04
N SER A 503 -4.33 3.25 17.77
CA SER A 503 -3.06 2.60 17.42
C SER A 503 -3.07 2.15 15.97
N CYS A 504 -2.10 2.61 15.17
CA CYS A 504 -1.86 2.19 13.78
C CYS A 504 -0.56 1.40 13.61
N CYS A 505 0.06 0.91 14.70
CA CYS A 505 1.36 0.24 14.64
C CYS A 505 1.29 -1.28 14.83
N GLU A 506 0.10 -1.86 14.87
CA GLU A 506 -0.13 -3.28 15.16
C GLU A 506 -0.48 -4.13 13.91
N GLY A 507 -0.14 -3.64 12.74
CA GLY A 507 -0.35 -4.33 11.47
C GLY A 507 -1.28 -3.57 10.52
N ASP A 508 -2.01 -4.32 9.72
CA ASP A 508 -3.01 -3.74 8.79
C ASP A 508 -4.26 -3.23 9.52
N ASP A 509 -4.51 -3.74 10.72
CA ASP A 509 -5.62 -3.32 11.57
C ASP A 509 -5.21 -2.12 12.43
N GLY A 510 -5.98 -1.05 12.37
CA GLY A 510 -5.94 0.04 13.36
C GLY A 510 -6.84 -0.33 14.53
N ILE A 511 -6.31 -0.28 15.74
CA ILE A 511 -7.03 -0.68 16.95
C ILE A 511 -7.36 0.54 17.78
N ILE A 512 -8.60 0.65 18.20
CA ILE A 512 -9.07 1.67 19.13
C ILE A 512 -9.15 1.05 20.52
N TYR A 513 -8.42 1.62 21.47
CA TYR A 513 -8.39 1.19 22.86
C TYR A 513 -9.14 2.16 23.76
N GLU A 514 -9.76 1.64 24.83
CA GLU A 514 -10.39 2.45 25.88
C GLU A 514 -9.32 3.18 26.71
N GLY A 515 -9.53 4.46 26.94
CA GLY A 515 -8.67 5.27 27.79
C GLY A 515 -7.33 5.66 27.17
N GLU A 516 -6.42 6.13 28.03
CA GLU A 516 -5.05 6.47 27.66
C GLU A 516 -4.14 5.26 27.83
N ILE A 517 -3.54 4.80 26.73
CA ILE A 517 -2.55 3.73 26.74
C ILE A 517 -1.15 4.36 26.63
N PRO A 518 -0.26 4.13 27.60
CA PRO A 518 1.13 4.60 27.52
C PRO A 518 1.86 3.98 26.35
N PHE A 519 2.55 4.78 25.58
CA PHE A 519 3.41 4.35 24.49
C PHE A 519 4.70 5.17 24.43
N ARG A 520 5.73 4.62 23.78
CA ARG A 520 7.00 5.32 23.58
C ARG A 520 7.34 5.43 22.10
N LYS A 521 7.86 6.58 21.71
CA LYS A 521 8.46 6.79 20.38
C LYS A 521 9.94 6.40 20.44
N THR A 522 10.40 5.62 19.47
CA THR A 522 11.81 5.23 19.31
C THR A 522 12.31 5.78 17.98
N GLU A 523 13.51 6.35 17.97
CA GLU A 523 14.21 6.77 16.75
C GLU A 523 15.60 6.12 16.75
N THR A 524 16.00 5.53 15.64
CA THR A 524 17.32 4.92 15.45
C THR A 524 17.87 5.32 14.09
N ASP A 525 19.10 5.85 14.09
CA ASP A 525 19.87 6.05 12.86
C ASP A 525 20.57 4.72 12.50
N LEU A 526 20.27 4.20 11.32
CA LEU A 526 20.82 2.94 10.83
C LEU A 526 22.29 3.04 10.39
N ASN A 527 22.75 4.26 10.05
CA ASN A 527 24.12 4.49 9.64
C ASN A 527 25.12 4.31 10.79
N ASP A 528 24.66 4.42 12.04
CA ASP A 528 25.50 4.26 13.25
C ASP A 528 25.69 2.80 13.67
N LEU A 529 25.09 1.85 12.93
CA LEU A 529 25.15 0.46 13.29
C LEU A 529 26.44 -0.21 12.79
N PRO A 530 27.09 -1.01 13.65
CA PRO A 530 28.29 -1.76 13.25
C PRO A 530 27.96 -2.88 12.26
N SER A 531 28.88 -3.13 11.33
CA SER A 531 28.80 -4.31 10.46
C SER A 531 29.15 -5.58 11.24
N LEU A 532 28.40 -6.65 11.00
CA LEU A 532 28.59 -7.96 11.65
C LEU A 532 29.04 -9.01 10.64
N LYS A 533 29.81 -10.00 11.15
CA LYS A 533 30.14 -11.25 10.42
C LYS A 533 28.99 -12.25 10.52
N THR A 534 28.34 -12.33 11.71
CA THR A 534 27.20 -13.22 11.95
C THR A 534 25.90 -12.56 11.47
N PRO A 535 25.23 -13.10 10.46
CA PRO A 535 23.97 -12.59 9.94
C PRO A 535 22.87 -12.53 11.01
N ILE A 536 22.21 -11.38 11.13
CA ILE A 536 20.99 -11.24 11.92
C ILE A 536 19.79 -11.41 11.00
N MET A 537 18.92 -12.34 11.36
CA MET A 537 17.65 -12.61 10.69
C MET A 537 16.49 -12.18 11.59
N LEU A 538 15.29 -12.12 11.05
CA LEU A 538 14.09 -11.73 11.78
C LEU A 538 13.19 -12.94 12.05
N ASN A 539 12.48 -12.90 13.20
CA ASN A 539 11.29 -13.70 13.44
C ASN A 539 10.07 -12.88 13.03
N VAL A 540 9.37 -13.29 11.98
CA VAL A 540 8.23 -12.58 11.44
C VAL A 540 6.98 -13.43 11.58
N ALA A 541 6.05 -12.95 12.42
CA ALA A 541 4.78 -13.62 12.65
C ALA A 541 3.68 -13.11 11.70
N SER A 542 3.55 -11.78 11.57
CA SER A 542 2.48 -11.15 10.79
C SER A 542 2.93 -10.78 9.37
N PRO A 543 2.27 -11.31 8.34
CA PRO A 543 2.50 -10.90 6.95
C PRO A 543 2.29 -9.40 6.72
N SER A 544 1.33 -8.79 7.41
CA SER A 544 1.01 -7.37 7.25
C SER A 544 2.12 -6.43 7.68
N LEU A 545 2.97 -6.85 8.62
CA LEU A 545 4.12 -6.08 9.09
C LEU A 545 5.42 -6.36 8.30
N ALA A 546 5.41 -7.34 7.40
CA ALA A 546 6.62 -7.81 6.73
C ALA A 546 7.32 -6.68 5.93
N PHE A 547 6.58 -5.88 5.17
CA PHE A 547 7.14 -4.78 4.40
C PHE A 547 7.77 -3.72 5.30
N ARG A 548 7.16 -3.42 6.44
CA ARG A 548 7.71 -2.49 7.43
C ARG A 548 9.00 -3.03 8.06
N PHE A 549 9.00 -4.31 8.44
CA PHE A 549 10.17 -4.93 9.06
C PHE A 549 11.33 -5.14 8.09
N SER A 550 11.08 -5.20 6.79
CA SER A 550 12.15 -5.34 5.79
C SER A 550 13.11 -4.15 5.74
N HIS A 551 12.71 -2.99 6.27
CA HIS A 551 13.57 -1.82 6.40
C HIS A 551 14.58 -1.91 7.57
N LEU A 552 14.37 -2.85 8.52
CA LEU A 552 15.35 -3.11 9.56
C LEU A 552 16.59 -3.81 8.98
N PRO A 553 17.79 -3.60 9.53
CA PRO A 553 18.98 -4.36 9.13
C PRO A 553 18.76 -5.86 9.34
N ASN A 554 18.80 -6.64 8.25
CA ASN A 554 18.53 -8.05 8.29
C ASN A 554 19.21 -8.82 7.14
N ALA A 555 19.37 -10.11 7.34
CA ALA A 555 19.81 -11.08 6.33
C ALA A 555 18.68 -12.04 5.89
N GLY A 556 17.43 -11.68 6.14
CA GLY A 556 16.25 -12.47 5.82
C GLY A 556 15.42 -12.85 7.05
N VAL A 557 14.60 -13.88 6.91
CA VAL A 557 13.70 -14.37 7.96
C VAL A 557 14.13 -15.77 8.38
N GLY A 558 14.50 -15.93 9.67
CA GLY A 558 14.88 -17.22 10.23
C GLY A 558 13.71 -18.02 10.77
N LEU A 559 12.56 -17.36 11.01
CA LEU A 559 11.32 -18.03 11.36
C LEU A 559 10.10 -17.22 10.89
N ALA A 560 9.40 -17.74 9.89
CA ALA A 560 8.02 -17.39 9.58
C ALA A 560 7.12 -18.57 10.01
N ARG A 561 6.09 -18.30 10.79
CA ARG A 561 5.20 -19.32 11.36
C ARG A 561 3.88 -19.37 10.62
N GLU A 562 3.51 -20.51 10.04
CA GLU A 562 2.22 -20.68 9.36
C GLU A 562 1.03 -20.54 10.31
N GLU A 563 1.19 -20.87 11.58
CA GLU A 563 0.14 -20.79 12.62
C GLU A 563 -0.46 -19.38 12.72
N PHE A 564 0.37 -18.33 12.61
CA PHE A 564 -0.14 -16.97 12.64
C PHE A 564 -1.00 -16.65 11.41
N ILE A 565 -0.62 -17.19 10.24
CA ILE A 565 -1.43 -17.02 9.02
C ILE A 565 -2.73 -17.81 9.16
N ILE A 566 -2.67 -19.02 9.66
CA ILE A 566 -3.85 -19.88 9.84
C ILE A 566 -4.80 -19.25 10.86
N ASN A 567 -4.32 -18.79 12.02
CA ASN A 567 -5.15 -18.20 13.07
C ASN A 567 -5.79 -16.87 12.66
N ASN A 568 -5.09 -16.03 11.93
CA ASN A 568 -5.55 -14.66 11.66
C ASN A 568 -6.27 -14.50 10.31
N TYR A 569 -5.90 -15.30 9.30
CA TYR A 569 -6.41 -15.11 7.93
C TYR A 569 -7.26 -16.27 7.42
N ILE A 570 -7.11 -17.48 7.98
CA ILE A 570 -7.88 -18.67 7.60
C ILE A 570 -8.95 -18.96 8.66
N GLN A 571 -8.58 -19.08 9.93
CA GLN A 571 -9.46 -19.23 11.11
C GLN A 571 -10.28 -20.53 11.15
N VAL A 572 -10.15 -21.41 10.17
CA VAL A 572 -10.88 -22.67 10.04
C VAL A 572 -9.90 -23.82 10.09
N HIS A 573 -10.29 -24.89 10.80
CA HIS A 573 -9.51 -26.13 10.81
C HIS A 573 -9.39 -26.72 9.40
N PRO A 574 -8.19 -27.10 8.91
CA PRO A 574 -8.01 -27.56 7.52
C PRO A 574 -8.94 -28.73 7.13
N LEU A 575 -9.12 -29.73 8.01
CA LEU A 575 -10.03 -30.83 7.74
C LEU A 575 -11.52 -30.43 7.78
N ALA A 576 -11.86 -29.36 8.52
CA ALA A 576 -13.22 -28.84 8.50
C ALA A 576 -13.55 -28.22 7.14
N LEU A 577 -12.60 -27.51 6.51
CA LEU A 577 -12.78 -27.04 5.13
C LEU A 577 -13.06 -28.18 4.16
N MET A 578 -12.33 -29.29 4.28
CA MET A 578 -12.49 -30.44 3.37
C MET A 578 -13.76 -31.25 3.62
N LYS A 579 -14.25 -31.34 4.88
CA LYS A 579 -15.24 -32.33 5.31
C LYS A 579 -16.48 -31.75 5.99
N HIS A 580 -16.67 -30.43 6.05
CA HIS A 580 -17.82 -29.81 6.74
C HIS A 580 -19.16 -30.28 6.22
N GLN A 581 -19.24 -30.69 4.95
CA GLN A 581 -20.48 -31.20 4.35
C GLN A 581 -20.87 -32.60 4.87
N GLU A 582 -19.87 -33.35 5.38
CA GLU A 582 -20.08 -34.68 5.98
C GLU A 582 -20.52 -34.57 7.45
N LEU A 583 -20.35 -33.38 8.06
CA LEU A 583 -20.72 -33.10 9.44
C LEU A 583 -22.19 -32.66 9.51
N ASN A 584 -22.95 -33.16 10.49
CA ASN A 584 -24.33 -32.75 10.72
C ASN A 584 -24.44 -31.37 11.41
N ASP A 585 -23.61 -30.42 11.01
CA ASP A 585 -23.57 -29.06 11.54
C ASP A 585 -23.82 -28.03 10.42
N LYS A 586 -25.11 -27.64 10.31
CA LYS A 586 -25.55 -26.68 9.26
C LYS A 586 -25.02 -25.27 9.47
N GLU A 587 -24.84 -24.85 10.72
CA GLU A 587 -24.33 -23.52 11.06
C GLU A 587 -22.85 -23.40 10.71
N LEU A 588 -22.06 -24.41 11.06
CA LEU A 588 -20.67 -24.53 10.65
C LEU A 588 -20.53 -24.46 9.12
N SER A 589 -21.32 -25.27 8.41
CA SER A 589 -21.28 -25.31 6.94
C SER A 589 -21.66 -23.98 6.30
N ALA A 590 -22.68 -23.29 6.85
CA ALA A 590 -23.06 -21.95 6.36
C ALA A 590 -21.96 -20.92 6.60
N THR A 591 -21.31 -20.96 7.76
CA THR A 591 -20.21 -20.07 8.12
C THR A 591 -19.01 -20.29 7.21
N ILE A 592 -18.59 -21.54 6.99
CA ILE A 592 -17.49 -21.89 6.08
C ILE A 592 -17.78 -21.39 4.67
N LYS A 593 -18.97 -21.64 4.13
CA LYS A 593 -19.37 -21.16 2.80
C LYS A 593 -19.33 -19.63 2.67
N LYS A 594 -19.70 -18.92 3.74
CA LYS A 594 -19.59 -17.44 3.77
C LYS A 594 -18.14 -16.99 3.76
N MET A 595 -17.25 -17.64 4.52
CA MET A 595 -15.83 -17.28 4.60
C MET A 595 -15.07 -17.60 3.31
N THR A 596 -15.46 -18.67 2.61
CA THR A 596 -14.82 -19.13 1.36
C THR A 596 -15.41 -18.50 0.11
N ALA A 597 -16.38 -17.58 0.26
CA ALA A 597 -16.95 -16.83 -0.85
C ALA A 597 -15.85 -16.09 -1.64
N GLY A 598 -15.91 -16.21 -2.98
CA GLY A 598 -14.90 -15.62 -3.88
C GLY A 598 -13.69 -16.53 -4.20
N PHE A 599 -13.66 -17.76 -3.67
CA PHE A 599 -12.70 -18.81 -4.01
C PHE A 599 -13.39 -19.93 -4.79
N ASP A 600 -12.61 -20.72 -5.54
CA ASP A 600 -13.13 -21.77 -6.40
C ASP A 600 -13.78 -22.91 -5.58
N ASN A 601 -13.16 -23.21 -4.43
CA ASN A 601 -13.64 -24.15 -3.42
C ASN A 601 -12.94 -23.89 -2.07
N GLU A 602 -13.30 -24.69 -1.05
CA GLU A 602 -12.80 -24.52 0.32
C GLU A 602 -11.32 -24.87 0.46
N GLU A 603 -10.81 -25.85 -0.31
CA GLU A 603 -9.36 -26.18 -0.34
C GLU A 603 -8.56 -25.03 -0.99
N ASP A 604 -9.07 -24.49 -2.09
CA ASP A 604 -8.48 -23.35 -2.79
C ASP A 604 -8.39 -22.11 -1.89
N PHE A 605 -9.41 -21.88 -1.05
CA PHE A 605 -9.37 -20.83 -0.02
C PHE A 605 -8.19 -21.02 0.92
N PHE A 606 -7.98 -22.22 1.47
CA PHE A 606 -6.84 -22.50 2.38
C PHE A 606 -5.52 -22.28 1.67
N ILE A 607 -5.34 -22.92 0.50
CA ILE A 607 -4.10 -22.85 -0.27
C ILE A 607 -3.75 -21.41 -0.66
N LYS A 608 -4.72 -20.65 -1.17
CA LYS A 608 -4.49 -19.26 -1.59
C LYS A 608 -4.24 -18.35 -0.40
N ARG A 609 -5.00 -18.45 0.70
CA ARG A 609 -4.79 -17.63 1.89
C ARG A 609 -3.42 -17.88 2.52
N LEU A 610 -3.03 -19.14 2.68
CA LEU A 610 -1.72 -19.49 3.21
C LEU A 610 -0.60 -19.01 2.27
N SER A 611 -0.73 -19.27 0.96
CA SER A 611 0.27 -18.82 -0.01
C SER A 611 0.42 -17.30 -0.05
N TYR A 612 -0.64 -16.52 0.09
CA TYR A 612 -0.55 -15.06 0.14
C TYR A 612 0.20 -14.56 1.39
N GLY A 613 -0.10 -15.12 2.56
CA GLY A 613 0.63 -14.76 3.77
C GLY A 613 2.13 -15.07 3.67
N ILE A 614 2.48 -16.25 3.19
CA ILE A 614 3.88 -16.65 2.96
C ILE A 614 4.53 -15.77 1.89
N ALA A 615 3.86 -15.54 0.77
CA ALA A 615 4.38 -14.74 -0.33
C ALA A 615 4.65 -13.29 0.06
N ARG A 616 3.79 -12.69 0.89
CA ARG A 616 4.00 -11.32 1.39
C ARG A 616 5.26 -11.22 2.25
N ILE A 617 5.52 -12.21 3.11
CA ILE A 617 6.78 -12.28 3.88
C ILE A 617 7.96 -12.52 2.94
N ALA A 618 7.86 -13.49 2.02
CA ALA A 618 8.93 -13.82 1.09
C ALA A 618 9.32 -12.65 0.17
N ALA A 619 8.33 -11.91 -0.34
CA ALA A 619 8.52 -10.73 -1.18
C ALA A 619 9.19 -9.58 -0.41
N ALA A 620 8.82 -9.38 0.86
CA ALA A 620 9.39 -8.32 1.71
C ALA A 620 10.91 -8.48 1.89
N PHE A 621 11.39 -9.71 1.96
CA PHE A 621 12.80 -10.01 2.23
C PHE A 621 13.57 -10.53 1.02
N TYR A 622 12.94 -10.59 -0.16
CA TYR A 622 13.59 -11.03 -1.39
C TYR A 622 14.83 -10.16 -1.74
N PRO A 623 15.99 -10.74 -2.14
CA PRO A 623 16.23 -12.17 -2.42
C PRO A 623 16.72 -13.00 -1.19
N ASN A 624 16.76 -12.41 -0.01
CA ASN A 624 17.21 -13.08 1.20
C ASN A 624 16.29 -14.25 1.58
N LYS A 625 16.87 -15.28 2.22
CA LYS A 625 16.11 -16.48 2.61
C LYS A 625 15.01 -16.18 3.62
N VAL A 626 13.88 -16.83 3.42
CA VAL A 626 12.74 -16.84 4.33
C VAL A 626 12.43 -18.27 4.72
N ILE A 627 12.73 -18.63 5.97
CA ILE A 627 12.52 -19.97 6.50
C ILE A 627 11.09 -20.05 7.04
N VAL A 628 10.23 -20.77 6.32
CA VAL A 628 8.83 -20.98 6.68
C VAL A 628 8.70 -22.31 7.41
N ARG A 629 8.25 -22.25 8.65
CA ARG A 629 7.95 -23.43 9.45
C ARG A 629 6.54 -23.90 9.15
N PHE A 630 6.39 -25.15 8.70
CA PHE A 630 5.09 -25.81 8.63
C PHE A 630 4.35 -25.72 9.96
N SER A 631 3.03 -25.82 9.93
CA SER A 631 2.17 -25.59 11.09
C SER A 631 2.46 -26.53 12.25
N ASP A 632 2.76 -26.00 13.41
CA ASP A 632 3.10 -26.76 14.61
C ASP A 632 2.07 -26.57 15.74
N PHE A 633 0.81 -26.63 15.38
CA PHE A 633 -0.28 -26.56 16.34
C PHE A 633 -0.34 -27.84 17.20
N LYS A 634 -0.58 -27.66 18.46
CA LYS A 634 -0.97 -28.71 19.37
C LYS A 634 -2.46 -29.07 19.15
N SER A 635 -2.89 -30.24 19.58
CA SER A 635 -4.27 -30.68 19.45
C SER A 635 -5.28 -29.71 20.09
N ASN A 636 -4.97 -29.15 21.26
CA ASN A 636 -5.83 -28.14 21.92
C ASN A 636 -5.88 -26.79 21.17
N GLU A 637 -4.84 -26.41 20.46
CA GLU A 637 -4.82 -25.18 19.64
C GLU A 637 -5.64 -25.39 18.36
N TYR A 638 -5.46 -26.50 17.66
CA TYR A 638 -6.30 -26.85 16.50
C TYR A 638 -7.77 -27.02 16.87
N TYR A 639 -8.05 -27.56 18.07
CA TYR A 639 -9.41 -27.73 18.59
C TYR A 639 -10.20 -26.40 18.61
N ASN A 640 -9.50 -25.28 18.89
CA ASN A 640 -10.09 -23.94 18.98
C ASN A 640 -10.39 -23.29 17.63
N LEU A 641 -9.82 -23.80 16.53
CA LEU A 641 -10.19 -23.32 15.19
C LEU A 641 -11.62 -23.74 14.84
N LEU A 642 -12.26 -22.97 14.00
CA LEU A 642 -13.62 -23.24 13.56
C LEU A 642 -13.73 -24.68 12.99
N GLY A 643 -14.57 -25.51 13.59
CA GLY A 643 -14.75 -26.93 13.24
C GLY A 643 -13.70 -27.88 13.82
N GLY A 644 -12.67 -27.38 14.54
CA GLY A 644 -11.59 -28.21 15.09
C GLY A 644 -12.05 -29.29 16.07
N LYS A 645 -13.07 -29.00 16.86
CA LYS A 645 -13.69 -29.93 17.83
C LYS A 645 -14.12 -31.30 17.22
N TYR A 646 -14.33 -31.38 15.93
CA TYR A 646 -14.73 -32.62 15.25
C TYR A 646 -13.56 -33.51 14.84
N PHE A 647 -12.35 -32.99 14.80
CA PHE A 647 -11.17 -33.66 14.22
C PHE A 647 -10.05 -33.87 15.21
N GLU A 648 -9.99 -33.07 16.28
CA GLU A 648 -8.89 -33.10 17.23
C GLU A 648 -9.18 -34.02 18.41
N PRO A 649 -8.20 -34.91 18.78
CA PRO A 649 -8.34 -35.73 19.98
C PRO A 649 -8.11 -34.88 21.23
N HIS A 650 -8.70 -35.32 22.34
CA HIS A 650 -8.27 -34.83 23.65
C HIS A 650 -6.99 -35.56 24.06
N GLU A 651 -5.94 -34.81 24.36
CA GLU A 651 -4.66 -35.32 24.82
C GLU A 651 -4.36 -34.80 26.22
N GLU A 652 -3.85 -35.67 27.10
CA GLU A 652 -3.43 -35.31 28.48
C GLU A 652 -2.23 -34.36 28.47
N ASN A 653 -1.32 -34.47 27.48
CA ASN A 653 -0.17 -33.59 27.31
C ASN A 653 0.05 -33.24 25.85
N PRO A 654 -0.69 -32.24 25.32
CA PRO A 654 -0.56 -31.81 23.93
C PRO A 654 0.85 -31.32 23.54
N MET A 655 1.63 -30.85 24.52
CA MET A 655 3.00 -30.35 24.27
C MET A 655 3.92 -31.41 23.66
N ILE A 656 3.81 -32.66 24.07
CA ILE A 656 4.62 -33.81 23.60
C ILE A 656 3.79 -34.85 22.83
N GLY A 657 2.54 -34.49 22.52
CA GLY A 657 1.56 -35.36 21.87
C GLY A 657 1.63 -35.34 20.32
N TRP A 658 0.48 -35.31 19.69
CA TRP A 658 0.32 -35.40 18.24
C TRP A 658 0.48 -33.97 17.61
N ARG A 659 1.72 -33.56 17.37
CA ARG A 659 2.08 -32.28 16.78
C ARG A 659 3.27 -32.43 15.81
N GLY A 660 3.48 -31.41 14.97
CA GLY A 660 4.60 -31.31 14.03
C GLY A 660 4.69 -32.55 13.11
N ALA A 661 5.89 -33.08 12.90
CA ALA A 661 6.19 -34.18 11.99
C ALA A 661 5.24 -35.36 12.10
N SER A 662 4.88 -35.80 13.32
CA SER A 662 3.99 -36.96 13.54
C SER A 662 2.57 -36.76 12.99
N ARG A 663 2.14 -35.50 12.86
CA ARG A 663 0.83 -35.15 12.32
C ARG A 663 0.83 -35.26 10.79
N TYR A 664 1.88 -34.84 10.12
CA TYR A 664 1.94 -34.66 8.65
C TYR A 664 1.86 -35.99 7.88
N TYR A 665 2.45 -37.07 8.40
CA TYR A 665 2.37 -38.39 7.77
C TYR A 665 1.20 -39.25 8.30
N SER A 666 0.45 -38.77 9.29
CA SER A 666 -0.74 -39.48 9.78
C SER A 666 -1.84 -39.46 8.74
N GLU A 667 -2.44 -40.62 8.44
CA GLU A 667 -3.57 -40.75 7.51
C GLU A 667 -4.74 -39.80 7.85
N LYS A 668 -4.89 -39.44 9.14
CA LYS A 668 -5.92 -38.48 9.58
C LYS A 668 -5.67 -37.05 9.12
N TYR A 669 -4.40 -36.64 9.01
CA TYR A 669 -4.05 -35.23 8.74
C TYR A 669 -3.30 -35.03 7.41
N LYS A 670 -2.75 -36.10 6.80
CA LYS A 670 -1.99 -36.05 5.55
C LYS A 670 -2.64 -35.22 4.44
N PRO A 671 -3.98 -35.28 4.19
CA PRO A 671 -4.63 -34.42 3.20
C PRO A 671 -4.52 -32.94 3.53
N ALA A 672 -4.66 -32.57 4.81
CA ALA A 672 -4.52 -31.18 5.28
C ALA A 672 -3.07 -30.68 5.11
N PHE A 673 -2.07 -31.46 5.49
CA PHE A 673 -0.65 -31.15 5.22
C PHE A 673 -0.37 -31.00 3.71
N GLY A 674 -1.07 -31.77 2.87
CA GLY A 674 -1.00 -31.61 1.41
C GLY A 674 -1.39 -30.21 0.93
N MET A 675 -2.33 -29.53 1.61
CA MET A 675 -2.69 -28.16 1.28
C MET A 675 -1.57 -27.17 1.67
N GLU A 676 -0.87 -27.37 2.80
CA GLU A 676 0.32 -26.58 3.18
C GLU A 676 1.42 -26.75 2.12
N CYS A 677 1.73 -27.98 1.70
CA CYS A 677 2.70 -28.26 0.64
C CYS A 677 2.32 -27.57 -0.69
N LYS A 678 1.05 -27.65 -1.09
CA LYS A 678 0.56 -26.96 -2.31
C LYS A 678 0.68 -25.42 -2.20
N ALA A 679 0.47 -24.86 -1.01
CA ALA A 679 0.65 -23.43 -0.78
C ALA A 679 2.11 -23.00 -0.96
N ILE A 680 3.08 -23.72 -0.38
CA ILE A 680 4.52 -23.50 -0.57
C ILE A 680 4.89 -23.63 -2.07
N LYS A 681 4.43 -24.69 -2.72
CA LYS A 681 4.69 -24.92 -4.14
C LYS A 681 4.21 -23.72 -4.97
N ARG A 682 2.99 -23.25 -4.74
CA ARG A 682 2.42 -22.08 -5.42
C ARG A 682 3.28 -20.83 -5.23
N VAL A 683 3.77 -20.58 -4.01
CA VAL A 683 4.64 -19.43 -3.72
C VAL A 683 5.95 -19.53 -4.52
N ARG A 684 6.57 -20.70 -4.57
CA ARG A 684 7.87 -20.88 -5.22
C ARG A 684 7.78 -20.96 -6.74
N GLU A 685 6.79 -21.66 -7.26
CA GLU A 685 6.69 -21.97 -8.70
C GLU A 685 5.80 -20.99 -9.46
N ASP A 686 4.59 -20.69 -8.95
CA ASP A 686 3.67 -19.78 -9.66
C ASP A 686 4.08 -18.32 -9.47
N MET A 687 4.46 -17.92 -8.23
CA MET A 687 4.82 -16.54 -7.90
C MET A 687 6.33 -16.26 -8.05
N GLY A 688 7.17 -17.29 -8.24
CA GLY A 688 8.61 -17.15 -8.46
C GLY A 688 9.44 -16.83 -7.22
N LEU A 689 8.87 -16.91 -6.00
CA LEU A 689 9.54 -16.59 -4.75
C LEU A 689 10.39 -17.78 -4.24
N LYS A 690 11.47 -18.07 -4.96
CA LYS A 690 12.38 -19.21 -4.67
C LYS A 690 13.22 -19.04 -3.41
N ASN A 691 13.19 -17.88 -2.78
CA ASN A 691 13.85 -17.60 -1.51
C ASN A 691 13.14 -18.23 -0.29
N VAL A 692 11.98 -18.85 -0.48
CA VAL A 692 11.29 -19.62 0.56
C VAL A 692 12.01 -20.96 0.78
N VAL A 693 12.39 -21.20 2.03
CA VAL A 693 12.95 -22.45 2.58
C VAL A 693 11.92 -23.02 3.53
N VAL A 694 11.70 -24.34 3.52
CA VAL A 694 10.76 -24.98 4.44
C VAL A 694 11.45 -25.54 5.66
N MET A 695 10.77 -25.50 6.81
CA MET A 695 11.30 -26.05 8.07
C MET A 695 10.29 -27.00 8.70
N ILE A 696 10.75 -28.21 9.00
CA ILE A 696 9.96 -29.27 9.65
C ILE A 696 10.10 -29.13 11.17
N PRO A 697 8.99 -28.85 11.91
CA PRO A 697 9.00 -28.75 13.36
C PRO A 697 8.80 -30.13 14.01
N PHE A 698 9.23 -30.24 15.25
CA PHE A 698 8.95 -31.33 16.20
C PHE A 698 9.09 -32.74 15.60
N CYS A 699 10.21 -32.97 14.91
CA CYS A 699 10.56 -34.24 14.29
C CYS A 699 11.42 -35.06 15.24
N ARG A 700 10.90 -36.16 15.76
CA ARG A 700 11.50 -36.92 16.87
C ARG A 700 12.60 -37.85 16.42
N THR A 701 12.45 -38.46 15.23
CA THR A 701 13.38 -39.49 14.70
C THR A 701 13.67 -39.24 13.22
N VAL A 702 14.75 -39.86 12.73
CA VAL A 702 15.13 -39.82 11.31
C VAL A 702 14.07 -40.51 10.44
N GLU A 703 13.41 -41.55 10.96
CA GLU A 703 12.31 -42.22 10.26
C GLU A 703 11.10 -41.33 10.10
N GLU A 704 10.78 -40.49 11.11
CA GLU A 704 9.74 -39.46 10.96
C GLU A 704 10.10 -38.47 9.85
N LEU A 705 11.37 -38.00 9.79
CA LEU A 705 11.85 -37.13 8.73
C LEU A 705 11.63 -37.75 7.35
N HIS A 706 11.99 -39.03 7.17
CA HIS A 706 11.79 -39.74 5.90
C HIS A 706 10.30 -39.86 5.54
N LYS A 707 9.43 -40.12 6.50
CA LYS A 707 7.97 -40.18 6.25
C LYS A 707 7.45 -38.82 5.83
N VAL A 708 7.83 -37.74 6.51
CA VAL A 708 7.40 -36.37 6.19
C VAL A 708 7.88 -35.96 4.82
N THR A 709 9.19 -36.13 4.52
CA THR A 709 9.75 -35.79 3.21
C THR A 709 9.15 -36.64 2.08
N GLY A 710 8.77 -37.91 2.37
CA GLY A 710 8.01 -38.75 1.45
C GLY A 710 6.63 -38.15 1.11
N VAL A 711 5.89 -37.69 2.13
CA VAL A 711 4.60 -37.01 1.94
C VAL A 711 4.78 -35.69 1.20
N MET A 712 5.80 -34.88 1.54
CA MET A 712 6.09 -33.64 0.81
C MET A 712 6.32 -33.91 -0.68
N LYS A 713 7.07 -34.96 -1.00
CA LYS A 713 7.30 -35.37 -2.40
C LYS A 713 6.01 -35.78 -3.11
N GLU A 714 5.11 -36.50 -2.45
CA GLU A 714 3.79 -36.84 -3.03
C GLU A 714 2.98 -35.57 -3.43
N PHE A 715 3.12 -34.48 -2.68
CA PHE A 715 2.47 -33.21 -2.98
C PHE A 715 3.36 -32.23 -3.78
N GLY A 716 4.49 -32.71 -4.31
CA GLY A 716 5.34 -31.99 -5.27
C GLY A 716 6.35 -31.03 -4.64
N LEU A 717 6.78 -31.30 -3.39
CA LEU A 717 7.90 -30.62 -2.73
C LEU A 717 9.02 -31.63 -2.49
N GLU A 718 10.09 -31.60 -3.27
CA GLU A 718 11.26 -32.47 -3.11
C GLU A 718 12.51 -31.64 -2.82
N ARG A 719 13.34 -32.11 -1.87
CA ARG A 719 14.62 -31.47 -1.55
C ARG A 719 15.50 -31.32 -2.77
N GLY A 720 16.03 -30.11 -3.00
CA GLY A 720 16.88 -29.78 -4.15
C GLY A 720 16.12 -29.44 -5.42
N ASP A 721 14.82 -29.82 -5.54
CA ASP A 721 14.02 -29.45 -6.71
C ASP A 721 13.78 -27.93 -6.76
N ASN A 722 14.07 -27.33 -7.91
CA ASN A 722 14.04 -25.86 -8.07
C ASN A 722 14.81 -25.11 -6.96
N GLY A 723 15.84 -25.74 -6.34
CA GLY A 723 16.63 -25.19 -5.25
C GLY A 723 15.88 -25.14 -3.90
N LEU A 724 14.88 -26.01 -3.69
CA LEU A 724 14.21 -26.14 -2.40
C LEU A 724 15.17 -26.69 -1.35
N GLU A 725 15.38 -25.92 -0.28
CA GLU A 725 16.09 -26.35 0.91
C GLU A 725 15.08 -26.79 1.98
N ILE A 726 15.43 -27.85 2.72
CA ILE A 726 14.66 -28.37 3.85
C ILE A 726 15.46 -28.19 5.13
N PHE A 727 14.95 -27.41 6.07
CA PHE A 727 15.53 -27.25 7.40
C PHE A 727 14.77 -28.12 8.41
N LEU A 728 15.46 -28.49 9.47
CA LEU A 728 14.89 -29.16 10.64
C LEU A 728 14.90 -28.20 11.84
N MET A 729 13.78 -28.06 12.53
CA MET A 729 13.76 -27.38 13.81
C MET A 729 14.37 -28.27 14.88
N ALA A 730 15.53 -27.86 15.38
CA ALA A 730 16.24 -28.60 16.42
C ALA A 730 15.73 -28.13 17.79
N GLU A 731 14.72 -28.80 18.28
CA GLU A 731 13.99 -28.42 19.50
C GLU A 731 13.69 -29.58 20.44
N ILE A 732 14.17 -30.78 20.09
CA ILE A 732 14.03 -32.00 20.86
C ILE A 732 15.44 -32.54 21.14
N PRO A 733 15.78 -33.02 22.35
CA PRO A 733 17.10 -33.57 22.66
C PRO A 733 17.58 -34.65 21.67
N SER A 734 16.67 -35.48 21.12
CA SER A 734 17.00 -36.47 20.10
C SER A 734 17.58 -35.86 18.82
N ASN A 735 17.18 -34.65 18.45
CA ASN A 735 17.74 -33.93 17.27
C ASN A 735 19.23 -33.62 17.46
N ILE A 736 19.66 -33.36 18.69
CA ILE A 736 21.05 -33.05 19.03
C ILE A 736 21.87 -34.34 19.10
N ILE A 737 21.33 -35.36 19.75
CA ILE A 737 21.99 -36.68 19.91
C ILE A 737 22.20 -37.34 18.52
N LEU A 738 21.22 -37.24 17.64
CA LEU A 738 21.27 -37.85 16.32
C LEU A 738 21.58 -36.81 15.19
N ALA A 739 22.18 -35.68 15.54
CA ALA A 739 22.44 -34.60 14.58
C ALA A 739 23.33 -35.06 13.41
N ASP A 740 24.29 -35.96 13.60
CA ASP A 740 25.08 -36.55 12.51
C ASP A 740 24.20 -37.28 11.48
N GLU A 741 23.17 -38.01 11.92
CA GLU A 741 22.25 -38.73 11.04
C GLU A 741 21.26 -37.77 10.34
N PHE A 742 20.64 -36.85 11.08
CA PHE A 742 19.75 -35.84 10.52
C PHE A 742 20.47 -35.00 9.45
N SER A 743 21.74 -34.66 9.66
CA SER A 743 22.56 -33.86 8.75
C SER A 743 22.65 -34.42 7.32
N LYS A 744 22.49 -35.74 7.14
CA LYS A 744 22.53 -36.36 5.81
C LYS A 744 21.31 -36.04 4.96
N HIS A 745 20.21 -35.64 5.56
CA HIS A 745 18.88 -35.55 4.96
C HIS A 745 18.29 -34.12 4.90
N ILE A 746 19.01 -33.14 5.48
CA ILE A 746 18.54 -31.73 5.55
C ILE A 746 19.62 -30.77 5.01
N ASP A 747 19.27 -29.51 4.83
CA ASP A 747 20.15 -28.43 4.40
C ASP A 747 20.55 -27.50 5.55
N GLY A 748 19.81 -27.55 6.66
CA GLY A 748 20.10 -26.75 7.82
C GLY A 748 19.31 -27.14 9.07
N PHE A 749 19.85 -26.76 10.22
CA PHE A 749 19.15 -26.74 11.48
C PHE A 749 18.75 -25.33 11.86
N SER A 750 17.54 -25.15 12.40
CA SER A 750 17.13 -23.96 13.11
C SER A 750 16.81 -24.33 14.57
N ILE A 751 17.52 -23.76 15.51
CA ILE A 751 17.36 -24.10 16.92
C ILE A 751 16.09 -23.45 17.46
N GLY A 752 15.13 -24.27 17.90
CA GLY A 752 13.96 -23.88 18.68
C GLY A 752 14.26 -23.92 20.17
N SER A 753 14.99 -22.92 20.71
CA SER A 753 15.50 -22.95 22.08
C SER A 753 14.42 -23.06 23.16
N ASN A 754 13.18 -22.59 22.83
CA ASN A 754 12.07 -22.64 23.77
C ASN A 754 11.70 -24.10 24.14
N ASP A 755 11.37 -24.90 23.12
CA ASP A 755 10.99 -26.32 23.34
C ASP A 755 12.19 -27.15 23.69
N LEU A 756 13.39 -26.87 23.16
CA LEU A 756 14.62 -27.55 23.57
C LEU A 756 14.90 -27.34 25.06
N THR A 757 14.75 -26.14 25.60
CA THR A 757 14.93 -25.86 27.02
C THR A 757 13.91 -26.60 27.87
N GLN A 758 12.63 -26.53 27.49
CA GLN A 758 11.55 -27.23 28.19
C GLN A 758 11.81 -28.74 28.25
N LEU A 759 12.18 -29.36 27.12
CA LEU A 759 12.40 -30.82 27.05
C LEU A 759 13.73 -31.26 27.67
N THR A 760 14.78 -30.44 27.63
CA THR A 760 16.07 -30.73 28.27
C THR A 760 15.92 -30.69 29.77
N LEU A 761 15.16 -29.74 30.34
CA LEU A 761 14.97 -29.62 31.78
C LEU A 761 13.77 -30.41 32.30
N GLY A 762 12.96 -31.00 31.42
CA GLY A 762 11.79 -31.81 31.78
C GLY A 762 10.72 -31.00 32.53
N LEU A 763 10.45 -29.76 32.07
CA LEU A 763 9.48 -28.87 32.70
C LEU A 763 8.47 -28.35 31.67
N ASP A 764 7.30 -27.95 32.17
CA ASP A 764 6.31 -27.22 31.39
C ASP A 764 6.45 -25.72 31.66
N ARG A 765 6.88 -24.97 30.66
CA ARG A 765 7.06 -23.49 30.72
C ARG A 765 5.77 -22.70 30.94
N ASP A 766 4.63 -23.28 30.58
CA ASP A 766 3.32 -22.67 30.71
C ASP A 766 2.70 -22.91 32.09
N SER A 767 3.33 -23.79 32.92
CA SER A 767 2.92 -24.08 34.28
C SER A 767 3.47 -23.04 35.26
N ALA A 768 2.60 -22.21 35.83
CA ALA A 768 2.99 -21.18 36.80
C ALA A 768 3.82 -21.74 38.01
N LEU A 769 3.65 -23.00 38.34
CA LEU A 769 4.35 -23.65 39.49
C LEU A 769 5.83 -23.89 39.19
N VAL A 770 6.21 -24.17 37.96
CA VAL A 770 7.59 -24.55 37.59
C VAL A 770 8.22 -23.58 36.55
N ALA A 771 7.48 -22.62 36.02
CA ALA A 771 7.98 -21.65 35.04
C ALA A 771 9.23 -20.89 35.52
N HIS A 772 9.39 -20.68 36.83
CA HIS A 772 10.55 -20.01 37.40
C HIS A 772 11.87 -20.82 37.24
N LEU A 773 11.81 -22.12 36.92
CA LEU A 773 12.95 -22.96 36.61
C LEU A 773 13.36 -22.89 35.15
N TYR A 774 12.50 -22.32 34.29
CA TYR A 774 12.77 -22.18 32.88
C TYR A 774 13.87 -21.12 32.63
N ASN A 775 14.97 -21.53 32.02
CA ASN A 775 16.07 -20.63 31.67
C ASN A 775 16.84 -21.18 30.49
N GLU A 776 16.75 -20.52 29.32
CA GLU A 776 17.50 -20.92 28.13
C GLU A 776 19.03 -20.83 28.28
N ARG A 777 19.52 -20.06 29.28
CA ARG A 777 20.95 -19.95 29.61
C ARG A 777 21.45 -21.06 30.55
N ASN A 778 20.60 -22.05 30.90
CA ASN A 778 21.00 -23.17 31.72
C ASN A 778 22.22 -23.91 31.11
N PRO A 779 23.21 -24.32 31.92
CA PRO A 779 24.39 -25.04 31.43
C PRO A 779 24.06 -26.30 30.60
N ALA A 780 23.01 -27.06 30.95
CA ALA A 780 22.57 -28.22 30.16
C ALA A 780 22.11 -27.82 28.74
N VAL A 781 21.33 -26.75 28.63
CA VAL A 781 20.87 -26.21 27.34
C VAL A 781 22.08 -25.71 26.54
N LYS A 782 22.96 -24.91 27.14
CA LYS A 782 24.18 -24.40 26.45
C LYS A 782 25.07 -25.55 25.98
N THR A 783 25.16 -26.67 26.72
CA THR A 783 25.91 -27.85 26.29
C THR A 783 25.29 -28.52 25.07
N MET A 784 23.95 -28.69 25.05
CA MET A 784 23.21 -29.18 23.87
C MET A 784 23.45 -28.33 22.65
N LEU A 785 23.37 -26.99 22.79
CA LEU A 785 23.60 -26.05 21.69
C LEU A 785 25.01 -26.14 21.12
N ARG A 786 26.04 -26.23 22.02
CA ARG A 786 27.44 -26.41 21.60
C ARG A 786 27.63 -27.69 20.81
N MET A 787 27.07 -28.81 21.28
CA MET A 787 27.12 -30.09 20.58
C MET A 787 26.52 -29.97 19.16
N LEU A 788 25.34 -29.41 19.04
CA LEU A 788 24.68 -29.26 17.73
C LEU A 788 25.50 -28.39 16.77
N ILE A 789 25.98 -27.23 17.22
CA ILE A 789 26.76 -26.30 16.38
C ILE A 789 28.03 -27.00 15.88
N GLN A 790 28.74 -27.77 16.76
CA GLN A 790 29.94 -28.48 16.39
C GLN A 790 29.68 -29.60 15.36
N ILE A 791 28.58 -30.37 15.55
CA ILE A 791 28.18 -31.44 14.61
C ILE A 791 27.76 -30.85 13.27
N ALA A 792 26.95 -29.81 13.27
CA ALA A 792 26.52 -29.14 12.06
C ALA A 792 27.72 -28.63 11.24
N LYS A 793 28.68 -27.99 11.89
CA LYS A 793 29.93 -27.53 11.24
C LYS A 793 30.76 -28.67 10.67
N LYS A 794 30.95 -29.75 11.42
CA LYS A 794 31.63 -30.95 10.96
C LYS A 794 31.01 -31.51 9.70
N ASN A 795 29.66 -31.50 9.62
CA ASN A 795 28.91 -32.05 8.51
C ASN A 795 28.63 -30.99 7.40
N LYS A 796 29.12 -29.77 7.55
CA LYS A 796 28.90 -28.64 6.61
C LYS A 796 27.42 -28.33 6.38
N VAL A 797 26.59 -28.52 7.38
CA VAL A 797 25.15 -28.18 7.39
C VAL A 797 24.98 -26.85 8.11
N LYS A 798 24.13 -25.96 7.58
CA LYS A 798 23.87 -24.68 8.21
C LYS A 798 23.20 -24.85 9.57
N VAL A 799 23.54 -23.95 10.52
CA VAL A 799 22.91 -23.92 11.85
C VAL A 799 22.58 -22.47 12.26
N GLY A 800 21.31 -22.18 12.47
CA GLY A 800 20.81 -20.95 13.02
C GLY A 800 20.00 -21.16 14.29
N ILE A 801 19.59 -20.06 14.92
CA ILE A 801 18.66 -20.07 16.05
C ILE A 801 17.48 -19.14 15.77
N CYS A 802 16.28 -19.56 16.15
CA CYS A 802 15.04 -18.77 16.02
C CYS A 802 14.20 -18.71 17.31
N GLY A 803 14.71 -19.27 18.40
CA GLY A 803 14.08 -19.15 19.73
C GLY A 803 14.19 -17.74 20.30
N GLN A 804 13.53 -17.51 21.43
CA GLN A 804 13.40 -16.19 22.06
C GLN A 804 14.69 -15.73 22.76
N GLY A 805 15.53 -16.66 23.22
CA GLY A 805 16.70 -16.38 24.07
C GLY A 805 17.62 -15.26 23.57
N PRO A 806 18.03 -15.22 22.28
CA PRO A 806 18.87 -14.14 21.78
C PRO A 806 18.21 -12.75 21.79
N SER A 807 16.88 -12.69 21.68
CA SER A 807 16.11 -11.44 21.77
C SER A 807 16.07 -10.90 23.20
N ASP A 808 15.93 -11.77 24.18
CA ASP A 808 15.77 -11.42 25.58
C ASP A 808 17.12 -11.17 26.26
N PHE A 809 18.12 -12.00 25.94
CA PHE A 809 19.42 -12.06 26.64
C PHE A 809 20.60 -11.79 25.70
N PRO A 810 21.18 -10.58 25.70
CA PRO A 810 22.36 -10.26 24.89
C PRO A 810 23.57 -11.17 25.12
N ASP A 811 23.80 -11.63 26.36
CA ASP A 811 24.87 -12.56 26.71
C ASP A 811 24.67 -13.94 26.07
N PHE A 812 23.42 -14.33 25.84
CA PHE A 812 23.12 -15.58 25.15
C PHE A 812 23.42 -15.49 23.66
N ALA A 813 23.11 -14.37 23.04
CA ALA A 813 23.50 -14.11 21.65
C ALA A 813 25.03 -14.09 21.48
N GLN A 814 25.74 -13.47 22.40
CA GLN A 814 27.23 -13.48 22.43
C GLN A 814 27.80 -14.90 22.53
N PHE A 815 27.28 -15.70 23.44
CA PHE A 815 27.67 -17.13 23.59
C PHE A 815 27.51 -17.90 22.26
N LEU A 816 26.39 -17.73 21.55
CA LEU A 816 26.16 -18.41 20.28
C LEU A 816 27.17 -18.00 19.20
N VAL A 817 27.52 -16.72 19.14
CA VAL A 817 28.58 -16.23 18.25
C VAL A 817 29.93 -16.80 18.61
N GLU A 818 30.27 -16.94 19.91
CA GLU A 818 31.50 -17.55 20.40
C GLU A 818 31.60 -19.01 19.97
N GLU A 819 30.52 -19.78 20.04
CA GLU A 819 30.42 -21.15 19.54
C GLU A 819 30.42 -21.25 18.02
N GLY A 820 30.19 -20.11 17.33
CA GLY A 820 30.29 -19.96 15.86
C GLY A 820 29.02 -20.36 15.11
N ILE A 821 27.87 -20.02 15.63
CA ILE A 821 26.59 -20.16 14.91
C ILE A 821 26.60 -19.43 13.56
N ASP A 822 25.87 -19.93 12.55
CA ASP A 822 25.83 -19.33 11.21
C ASP A 822 24.87 -18.15 11.10
N SER A 823 23.78 -18.11 11.90
CA SER A 823 22.83 -16.99 11.91
C SER A 823 22.06 -16.92 13.23
N ILE A 824 21.61 -15.73 13.59
CA ILE A 824 20.77 -15.49 14.76
C ILE A 824 19.52 -14.76 14.34
N SER A 825 18.35 -15.37 14.58
CA SER A 825 17.06 -14.69 14.36
C SER A 825 16.53 -14.11 15.66
N VAL A 826 16.05 -12.88 15.56
CA VAL A 826 15.50 -12.14 16.69
C VAL A 826 14.17 -11.48 16.32
N THR A 827 13.43 -11.06 17.34
CA THR A 827 12.24 -10.24 17.14
C THR A 827 12.61 -8.85 16.59
N PRO A 828 11.76 -8.21 15.79
CA PRO A 828 12.07 -6.93 15.16
C PRO A 828 12.50 -5.82 16.13
N ASP A 829 11.92 -5.76 17.32
CA ASP A 829 12.25 -4.82 18.40
C ASP A 829 13.63 -5.03 19.02
N SER A 830 14.17 -6.25 18.93
CA SER A 830 15.46 -6.61 19.50
C SER A 830 16.65 -6.50 18.54
N VAL A 831 16.41 -6.25 17.25
CA VAL A 831 17.46 -6.21 16.20
C VAL A 831 18.63 -5.31 16.57
N ILE A 832 18.35 -4.05 16.88
CA ILE A 832 19.36 -3.02 17.15
C ILE A 832 20.18 -3.38 18.40
N LYS A 833 19.49 -3.82 19.45
CA LYS A 833 20.12 -4.25 20.71
C LYS A 833 21.06 -5.44 20.48
N THR A 834 20.62 -6.42 19.70
CA THR A 834 21.38 -7.62 19.37
C THR A 834 22.58 -7.32 18.49
N ILE A 835 22.44 -6.46 17.46
CA ILE A 835 23.56 -6.02 16.62
C ILE A 835 24.68 -5.39 17.47
N ARG A 836 24.32 -4.49 18.39
CA ARG A 836 25.30 -3.85 19.28
C ARG A 836 25.99 -4.85 20.22
N ALA A 837 25.23 -5.80 20.79
CA ALA A 837 25.76 -6.82 21.68
C ALA A 837 26.75 -7.77 20.97
N ILE A 838 26.42 -8.24 19.78
CA ILE A 838 27.26 -9.14 18.99
C ILE A 838 28.53 -8.43 18.50
N SER A 839 28.42 -7.18 18.05
CA SER A 839 29.57 -6.40 17.59
C SER A 839 30.67 -6.28 18.64
N ALA A 840 30.31 -6.24 19.92
CA ALA A 840 31.29 -6.18 21.00
C ALA A 840 32.15 -7.45 21.07
N VAL A 841 31.60 -8.63 20.79
CA VAL A 841 32.31 -9.90 20.77
C VAL A 841 33.12 -10.07 19.48
N GLU A 842 32.55 -9.74 18.34
CA GLU A 842 33.19 -9.88 17.03
C GLU A 842 34.41 -8.97 16.83
N LYS A 843 34.46 -7.81 17.50
CA LYS A 843 35.63 -6.92 17.51
C LYS A 843 36.82 -7.48 18.30
N ASN A 844 36.58 -8.42 19.24
CA ASN A 844 37.59 -9.03 20.07
C ASN A 844 38.14 -10.35 19.49
N LYS A 845 37.55 -10.84 18.41
CA LYS A 845 37.99 -11.97 17.57
C LYS A 845 38.63 -11.47 16.25
#